data_1e9bb9f90c6177f0b78871e0698af93e
#
_entry.id   1e9bb9f90c6177f0b78871e0698af93e
#
_cell.length_a   1.000
_cell.length_b   1.000
_cell.length_c   1.000
_cell.angle_alpha   90.00
_cell.angle_beta   90.00
_cell.angle_gamma   90.00
#
_symmetry.space_group_name_H-M   'P 1'
#
loop_
_entity.id
_entity.type
_entity.pdbx_description
1 polymer ?
#
loop_
_entity_poly.entity_id
_entity_poly.type
_entity_poly.pdbx_seq_one_letter_code
_entity_poly.pdbx_strand_id
1 'polypeptide(L)'
;MITYLAEKRDQVIAYYMALAADNTLSATQLDEKYKKQGYIQFKNAAYHNGELITIIWAQGHMLELKEPEDYKADWKEWRLDTLPIIPEKFEYKVMTQKEWQFKKVKDFFDKSRMIVWATDIDREGSHIAYSISLMTGILDQEGPKKMIKSLWVDELTPTKIQEGVKKLREIDYRVLQAIEAQTRAIADWLLGMNASRALSLLLEDKIGLKLDRSGKDGKIAVGRIKTVALFLIYLRELAIRDFVPTTYWELEATFEHPNGIYKGNYVPLDIPYSKGDKKGEPWEGDCPTREDWEKLIQNPKIIGDSNKGVIVEHEVELKEKRPPRLYCLDSIQEELGKLLGLTAKEVLEGPCQELYEVRKLITYPRSLSFYISRERYETLKQQAPALARLVGFSEEDLVFPERPDGFFVNDKKGANHSAVVPTTVIPTEEEVEALPDTLKIVYKAVIRRTLTMFFPKYQYEQTTIITQVGAGKFRTVGQVPKNPGWQVLFQDSASLLDGVIEESEARDLIKVQTNDTVTSHLVPAERHVKKPPRHTNSTWLRAMRTAGRDLDDEELIAIMKQIKGLGTAATRGAILDEIVVNKWVIVKQGKIYLSELGWLICETLKDERVLSQPETTAIWEQSLSKIAEGTNTQEKFLRNIYRYLGIENPHNNLIENLINAVDRTDYTPFQDFIEQAVAKADGKLGNCPLCGKAVKVLGKSKVAQCEDNILSKEEREAGATPVCSFNFWITVGFIKDKKKTLTKKQISDLLSDKGRTNLIKNIEGKYGPFDAYAYLSFNEEKGIYQVNLEVDKATSKK
;
A
#
# COMPACT_ATOMS: atom_id res chain seq x y z
N MET A 1 -19.27 32.74 -21.19
CA MET A 1 -19.16 31.27 -20.99
C MET A 1 -18.26 31.02 -19.82
N ILE A 2 -18.58 30.01 -19.04
CA ILE A 2 -17.83 29.56 -17.86
C ILE A 2 -17.52 28.09 -18.03
N THR A 3 -16.26 27.66 -17.80
CA THR A 3 -15.85 26.27 -17.92
C THR A 3 -15.45 25.68 -16.57
N TYR A 4 -16.08 24.59 -16.21
CA TYR A 4 -15.77 23.75 -15.07
C TYR A 4 -14.85 22.62 -15.52
N LEU A 5 -13.67 22.50 -14.91
CA LEU A 5 -12.74 21.40 -15.12
C LEU A 5 -12.95 20.36 -14.02
N ALA A 6 -13.62 19.27 -14.34
CA ALA A 6 -13.72 18.11 -13.47
C ALA A 6 -12.51 17.19 -13.67
N GLU A 7 -12.23 16.32 -12.72
CA GLU A 7 -11.15 15.32 -12.84
C GLU A 7 -11.58 14.12 -13.69
N LYS A 8 -12.80 13.64 -13.44
CA LYS A 8 -13.36 12.41 -14.03
C LYS A 8 -14.74 12.63 -14.61
N ARG A 9 -15.14 11.73 -15.49
CA ARG A 9 -16.42 11.80 -16.18
C ARG A 9 -17.63 11.74 -15.24
N ASP A 10 -17.57 10.89 -14.20
CA ASP A 10 -18.68 10.74 -13.26
C ASP A 10 -18.95 12.01 -12.46
N GLN A 11 -17.92 12.80 -12.19
CA GLN A 11 -18.08 14.14 -11.63
C GLN A 11 -18.82 15.09 -12.59
N VAL A 12 -18.52 15.03 -13.89
CA VAL A 12 -19.23 15.84 -14.90
C VAL A 12 -20.72 15.54 -14.88
N ILE A 13 -21.08 14.24 -14.82
CA ILE A 13 -22.47 13.81 -14.72
C ILE A 13 -23.11 14.34 -13.43
N ALA A 14 -22.42 14.21 -12.29
CA ALA A 14 -22.91 14.71 -11.02
C ALA A 14 -23.13 16.25 -11.04
N TYR A 15 -22.18 16.99 -11.59
CA TYR A 15 -22.29 18.44 -11.71
C TYR A 15 -23.43 18.85 -12.66
N TYR A 16 -23.57 18.16 -13.79
CA TYR A 16 -24.71 18.41 -14.70
C TYR A 16 -26.03 18.14 -14.01
N MET A 17 -26.19 16.97 -13.38
CA MET A 17 -27.41 16.60 -12.66
C MET A 17 -27.79 17.59 -11.56
N ALA A 18 -26.79 18.18 -10.90
CA ALA A 18 -27.01 19.15 -9.84
C ALA A 18 -27.33 20.57 -10.37
N LEU A 19 -26.79 20.96 -11.52
CA LEU A 19 -26.78 22.35 -11.98
C LEU A 19 -27.65 22.63 -13.21
N ALA A 20 -28.00 21.63 -14.03
CA ALA A 20 -28.85 21.82 -15.19
C ALA A 20 -30.32 22.07 -14.78
N ALA A 21 -31.00 22.96 -15.49
CA ALA A 21 -32.43 23.25 -15.25
C ALA A 21 -33.33 22.10 -15.73
N ASP A 22 -32.90 21.34 -16.72
CA ASP A 22 -33.58 20.21 -17.32
C ASP A 22 -32.80 18.91 -17.04
N ASN A 23 -33.34 18.08 -16.14
CA ASN A 23 -32.76 16.82 -15.67
C ASN A 23 -33.58 15.62 -16.14
N THR A 24 -34.07 15.63 -17.38
CA THR A 24 -34.88 14.56 -17.94
C THR A 24 -34.10 13.29 -18.28
N LEU A 25 -32.78 13.39 -18.43
CA LEU A 25 -31.90 12.26 -18.74
C LEU A 25 -31.33 11.62 -17.47
N SER A 26 -31.34 10.30 -17.41
CA SER A 26 -30.63 9.56 -16.36
C SER A 26 -29.11 9.68 -16.51
N ALA A 27 -28.36 9.37 -15.44
CA ALA A 27 -26.89 9.38 -15.48
C ALA A 27 -26.33 8.48 -16.61
N THR A 28 -26.91 7.32 -16.83
CA THR A 28 -26.53 6.39 -17.91
C THR A 28 -26.78 7.00 -19.29
N GLN A 29 -27.94 7.62 -19.50
CA GLN A 29 -28.26 8.27 -20.78
C GLN A 29 -27.34 9.47 -21.06
N LEU A 30 -26.99 10.24 -20.02
CA LEU A 30 -26.02 11.32 -20.13
C LEU A 30 -24.64 10.78 -20.49
N ASP A 31 -24.23 9.69 -19.86
CA ASP A 31 -22.96 9.05 -20.12
C ASP A 31 -22.85 8.59 -21.58
N GLU A 32 -23.83 7.85 -22.08
CA GLU A 32 -23.88 7.40 -23.47
C GLU A 32 -23.87 8.57 -24.46
N LYS A 33 -24.65 9.62 -24.18
CA LYS A 33 -24.77 10.79 -25.05
C LYS A 33 -23.48 11.56 -25.15
N TYR A 34 -22.77 11.80 -24.06
CA TYR A 34 -21.65 12.74 -24.03
C TYR A 34 -20.26 12.08 -23.97
N LYS A 35 -20.18 10.75 -23.78
CA LYS A 35 -18.92 9.98 -23.72
C LYS A 35 -17.95 10.29 -24.86
N LYS A 36 -18.45 10.36 -26.09
CA LYS A 36 -17.65 10.66 -27.29
C LYS A 36 -17.36 12.15 -27.45
N GLN A 37 -18.21 13.03 -26.89
CA GLN A 37 -18.09 14.46 -27.02
C GLN A 37 -16.99 15.03 -26.14
N GLY A 38 -16.79 14.49 -24.94
CA GLY A 38 -15.75 14.90 -23.98
C GLY A 38 -16.13 16.09 -23.10
N TYR A 39 -17.35 16.63 -23.21
CA TYR A 39 -17.86 17.75 -22.40
C TYR A 39 -19.39 17.80 -22.43
N ILE A 40 -20.00 18.55 -21.50
CA ILE A 40 -21.43 18.87 -21.47
C ILE A 40 -21.61 20.37 -21.42
N GLN A 41 -22.62 20.89 -22.12
CA GLN A 41 -22.98 22.31 -22.11
C GLN A 41 -24.46 22.53 -21.81
N PHE A 42 -24.75 23.53 -21.00
CA PHE A 42 -26.13 23.95 -20.66
C PHE A 42 -26.18 25.38 -20.17
N LYS A 43 -27.39 25.91 -20.02
CA LYS A 43 -27.66 27.20 -19.37
C LYS A 43 -28.61 26.97 -18.21
N ASN A 44 -28.43 27.70 -17.11
CA ASN A 44 -29.38 27.76 -16.01
C ASN A 44 -29.36 29.18 -15.40
N ALA A 45 -30.51 29.83 -15.38
CA ALA A 45 -30.63 31.20 -14.85
C ALA A 45 -30.28 31.31 -13.37
N ALA A 46 -30.40 30.20 -12.61
CA ALA A 46 -30.05 30.16 -11.19
C ALA A 46 -28.55 30.27 -10.91
N TYR A 47 -27.71 30.03 -11.92
CA TYR A 47 -26.25 30.05 -11.80
C TYR A 47 -25.63 30.98 -12.86
N HIS A 48 -24.61 31.75 -12.42
CA HIS A 48 -23.80 32.57 -13.27
C HIS A 48 -24.61 33.51 -14.21
N ASN A 49 -25.74 33.99 -13.72
CA ASN A 49 -26.65 34.88 -14.49
C ASN A 49 -27.10 34.29 -15.84
N GLY A 50 -27.26 32.96 -15.91
CA GLY A 50 -27.72 32.29 -17.13
C GLY A 50 -26.68 32.19 -18.26
N GLU A 51 -25.41 32.46 -17.97
CA GLU A 51 -24.33 32.20 -18.93
C GLU A 51 -24.21 30.73 -19.33
N LEU A 52 -23.65 30.51 -20.52
CA LEU A 52 -23.34 29.14 -20.96
C LEU A 52 -22.29 28.51 -20.03
N ILE A 53 -22.66 27.41 -19.40
CA ILE A 53 -21.79 26.59 -18.58
C ILE A 53 -21.32 25.40 -19.42
N THR A 54 -20.00 25.20 -19.46
CA THR A 54 -19.36 23.99 -20.00
C THR A 54 -18.75 23.21 -18.87
N ILE A 55 -19.04 21.93 -18.77
CA ILE A 55 -18.34 21.01 -17.85
C ILE A 55 -17.52 20.06 -18.70
N ILE A 56 -16.21 20.04 -18.48
CA ILE A 56 -15.24 19.19 -19.18
C ILE A 56 -14.40 18.44 -18.16
N TRP A 57 -13.85 17.28 -18.51
CA TRP A 57 -13.03 16.49 -17.57
C TRP A 57 -11.61 16.26 -18.08
N ALA A 58 -10.70 16.10 -17.12
CA ALA A 58 -9.27 15.92 -17.38
C ALA A 58 -8.88 14.47 -17.71
N GLN A 59 -9.74 13.49 -17.45
CA GLN A 59 -9.38 12.05 -17.50
C GLN A 59 -8.21 11.69 -16.52
N GLY A 60 -8.20 12.29 -15.33
CA GLY A 60 -7.08 12.23 -14.40
C GLY A 60 -5.88 13.06 -14.90
N HIS A 61 -4.66 12.64 -14.63
CA HIS A 61 -3.47 13.32 -15.15
C HIS A 61 -3.43 13.27 -16.68
N MET A 62 -3.38 14.43 -17.33
CA MET A 62 -3.22 14.55 -18.78
C MET A 62 -1.78 14.86 -19.17
N LEU A 63 -1.00 15.29 -18.21
CA LEU A 63 0.37 15.74 -18.37
C LEU A 63 1.31 14.87 -17.54
N GLU A 64 2.50 14.66 -18.06
CA GLU A 64 3.60 13.98 -17.39
C GLU A 64 4.88 14.81 -17.55
N LEU A 65 5.83 14.69 -16.61
CA LEU A 65 7.14 15.30 -16.79
C LEU A 65 7.82 14.69 -18.02
N LYS A 66 8.55 15.51 -18.75
CA LYS A 66 9.36 15.04 -19.88
C LYS A 66 10.36 13.97 -19.44
N GLU A 67 10.62 13.04 -20.34
CA GLU A 67 11.67 12.03 -20.15
C GLU A 67 13.06 12.62 -20.38
N PRO A 68 14.14 12.02 -19.88
CA PRO A 68 15.49 12.52 -20.07
C PRO A 68 15.84 12.86 -21.53
N GLU A 69 15.47 12.00 -22.48
CA GLU A 69 15.72 12.18 -23.91
C GLU A 69 14.94 13.36 -24.52
N ASP A 70 13.83 13.79 -23.91
CA ASP A 70 13.10 14.97 -24.36
C ASP A 70 13.86 16.29 -24.06
N TYR A 71 14.85 16.25 -23.13
CA TYR A 71 15.71 17.37 -22.80
C TYR A 71 17.04 17.32 -23.56
N LYS A 72 17.72 16.17 -23.57
CA LYS A 72 19.01 15.98 -24.28
C LYS A 72 19.04 14.57 -24.88
N ALA A 73 19.37 14.46 -26.17
CA ALA A 73 19.42 13.18 -26.88
C ALA A 73 20.39 12.17 -26.23
N ASP A 74 21.52 12.63 -25.70
CA ASP A 74 22.51 11.81 -25.00
C ASP A 74 21.95 11.13 -23.75
N TRP A 75 20.92 11.66 -23.14
CA TRP A 75 20.29 11.07 -21.96
C TRP A 75 19.36 9.89 -22.27
N LYS A 76 19.19 9.56 -23.57
CA LYS A 76 18.47 8.36 -23.98
C LYS A 76 19.21 7.08 -23.59
N GLU A 77 20.51 7.08 -23.78
CA GLU A 77 21.35 5.96 -23.41
C GLU A 77 21.71 6.00 -21.93
N TRP A 78 21.69 4.84 -21.29
CA TRP A 78 22.07 4.73 -19.90
C TRP A 78 23.59 4.58 -19.82
N ARG A 79 24.25 5.60 -19.31
CA ARG A 79 25.70 5.66 -19.13
C ARG A 79 26.01 6.36 -17.82
N LEU A 80 27.04 5.90 -17.09
CA LEU A 80 27.44 6.49 -15.80
C LEU A 80 27.99 7.91 -15.97
N ASP A 81 28.68 8.18 -17.08
CA ASP A 81 29.29 9.49 -17.37
C ASP A 81 28.25 10.58 -17.71
N THR A 82 27.00 10.21 -17.94
CA THR A 82 25.89 11.18 -18.14
C THR A 82 25.13 11.49 -16.85
N LEU A 83 25.48 10.87 -15.73
CA LEU A 83 24.83 11.09 -14.44
C LEU A 83 25.61 12.14 -13.61
N PRO A 84 24.93 12.98 -12.83
CA PRO A 84 23.48 13.02 -12.64
C PRO A 84 22.73 13.74 -13.78
N ILE A 85 21.56 13.22 -14.12
CA ILE A 85 20.62 13.86 -15.04
C ILE A 85 19.83 14.92 -14.28
N ILE A 86 20.03 16.17 -14.63
CA ILE A 86 19.38 17.34 -14.02
C ILE A 86 19.00 18.32 -15.12
N PRO A 87 17.70 18.40 -15.50
CA PRO A 87 17.22 19.42 -16.44
C PRO A 87 17.36 20.83 -15.87
N GLU A 88 17.72 21.80 -16.70
CA GLU A 88 17.77 23.22 -16.29
C GLU A 88 16.40 23.72 -15.84
N LYS A 89 15.34 23.27 -16.52
CA LYS A 89 13.96 23.57 -16.21
C LYS A 89 13.11 22.33 -16.44
N PHE A 90 12.27 21.99 -15.47
CA PHE A 90 11.32 20.90 -15.63
C PHE A 90 10.13 21.36 -16.48
N GLU A 91 9.79 20.51 -17.44
CA GLU A 91 8.69 20.74 -18.38
C GLU A 91 7.76 19.55 -18.44
N TYR A 92 6.50 19.84 -18.76
CA TYR A 92 5.48 18.83 -18.97
C TYR A 92 5.29 18.56 -20.46
N LYS A 93 4.86 17.34 -20.78
CA LYS A 93 4.31 16.96 -22.08
C LYS A 93 2.91 16.38 -21.92
N VAL A 94 2.09 16.53 -22.95
CA VAL A 94 0.76 15.90 -22.99
C VAL A 94 0.92 14.41 -23.28
N MET A 95 0.27 13.57 -22.50
CA MET A 95 0.21 12.14 -22.77
C MET A 95 -0.47 11.86 -24.11
N THR A 96 0.16 11.13 -25.01
CA THR A 96 -0.30 10.90 -26.39
C THR A 96 -1.77 10.44 -26.46
N GLN A 97 -2.17 9.51 -25.57
CA GLN A 97 -3.53 9.00 -25.54
C GLN A 97 -4.58 10.00 -25.04
N LYS A 98 -4.16 11.16 -24.53
CA LYS A 98 -5.04 12.21 -23.98
C LYS A 98 -5.01 13.53 -24.76
N GLU A 99 -4.24 13.61 -25.84
CA GLU A 99 -4.09 14.84 -26.64
C GLU A 99 -5.41 15.40 -27.15
N TRP A 100 -6.31 14.54 -27.64
CA TRP A 100 -7.60 14.97 -28.18
C TRP A 100 -8.46 15.66 -27.12
N GLN A 101 -8.46 15.17 -25.88
CA GLN A 101 -9.20 15.77 -24.77
C GLN A 101 -8.51 17.05 -24.30
N PHE A 102 -7.18 17.05 -24.23
CA PHE A 102 -6.41 18.24 -23.87
C PHE A 102 -6.66 19.42 -24.84
N LYS A 103 -6.68 19.15 -26.15
CA LYS A 103 -7.03 20.17 -27.16
C LYS A 103 -8.41 20.79 -26.91
N LYS A 104 -9.39 19.97 -26.52
CA LYS A 104 -10.73 20.46 -26.15
C LYS A 104 -10.71 21.30 -24.89
N VAL A 105 -10.00 20.85 -23.85
CA VAL A 105 -9.86 21.62 -22.61
C VAL A 105 -9.26 23.00 -22.93
N LYS A 106 -8.18 23.03 -23.71
CA LYS A 106 -7.55 24.29 -24.13
C LYS A 106 -8.53 25.20 -24.89
N ASP A 107 -9.26 24.68 -25.87
CA ASP A 107 -10.22 25.43 -26.66
C ASP A 107 -11.33 26.06 -25.81
N PHE A 108 -11.86 25.31 -24.84
CA PHE A 108 -12.85 25.82 -23.89
C PHE A 108 -12.26 26.85 -22.90
N PHE A 109 -11.04 26.62 -22.45
CA PHE A 109 -10.35 27.57 -21.59
C PHE A 109 -10.12 28.90 -22.31
N ASP A 110 -9.68 28.85 -23.57
CA ASP A 110 -9.47 30.05 -24.38
C ASP A 110 -10.76 30.88 -24.60
N LYS A 111 -11.90 30.18 -24.76
CA LYS A 111 -13.23 30.84 -25.01
C LYS A 111 -13.91 31.30 -23.72
N SER A 112 -13.48 30.87 -22.55
CA SER A 112 -14.13 31.19 -21.28
C SER A 112 -13.63 32.48 -20.67
N ARG A 113 -14.53 33.23 -20.04
CA ARG A 113 -14.16 34.38 -19.20
C ARG A 113 -13.77 33.94 -17.78
N MET A 114 -14.31 32.83 -17.33
CA MET A 114 -14.03 32.24 -16.01
C MET A 114 -13.86 30.74 -16.13
N ILE A 115 -12.86 30.20 -15.42
CA ILE A 115 -12.59 28.80 -15.27
C ILE A 115 -12.83 28.41 -13.81
N VAL A 116 -13.47 27.26 -13.57
CA VAL A 116 -13.70 26.71 -12.23
C VAL A 116 -12.95 25.40 -12.11
N TRP A 117 -11.97 25.34 -11.22
CA TRP A 117 -11.32 24.09 -10.84
C TRP A 117 -12.30 23.27 -10.01
N ALA A 118 -12.90 22.28 -10.63
CA ALA A 118 -13.87 21.35 -10.07
C ALA A 118 -13.33 19.91 -10.00
N THR A 119 -12.01 19.77 -10.00
CA THR A 119 -11.30 18.52 -9.69
C THR A 119 -11.39 18.20 -8.21
N ASP A 120 -11.04 16.95 -7.80
CA ASP A 120 -10.98 16.55 -6.41
C ASP A 120 -10.23 17.58 -5.54
N ILE A 121 -10.66 17.71 -4.28
CA ILE A 121 -10.19 18.78 -3.37
C ILE A 121 -8.86 18.46 -2.68
N ASP A 122 -8.19 17.38 -3.09
CA ASP A 122 -6.88 17.03 -2.61
C ASP A 122 -5.74 17.68 -3.43
N ARG A 123 -4.50 17.46 -3.01
CA ARG A 123 -3.32 18.00 -3.69
C ARG A 123 -3.14 17.46 -5.11
N GLU A 124 -3.62 16.20 -5.36
CA GLU A 124 -3.53 15.60 -6.69
C GLU A 124 -4.50 16.26 -7.68
N GLY A 125 -5.76 16.41 -7.30
CA GLY A 125 -6.74 17.14 -8.10
C GLY A 125 -6.37 18.62 -8.27
N SER A 126 -5.69 19.23 -7.27
CA SER A 126 -5.13 20.57 -7.39
C SER A 126 -4.00 20.62 -8.41
N HIS A 127 -3.10 19.64 -8.42
CA HIS A 127 -2.01 19.53 -9.38
C HIS A 127 -2.50 19.28 -10.81
N ILE A 128 -3.53 18.44 -10.99
CA ILE A 128 -4.17 18.23 -12.30
C ILE A 128 -4.69 19.56 -12.86
N ALA A 129 -5.48 20.32 -12.09
CA ALA A 129 -6.05 21.58 -12.53
C ALA A 129 -4.97 22.65 -12.80
N TYR A 130 -3.97 22.75 -11.92
CA TYR A 130 -2.86 23.67 -12.02
C TYR A 130 -1.98 23.41 -13.25
N SER A 131 -1.52 22.17 -13.43
CA SER A 131 -0.65 21.81 -14.55
C SER A 131 -1.33 22.00 -15.91
N ILE A 132 -2.64 21.68 -16.02
CA ILE A 132 -3.43 21.97 -17.22
C ILE A 132 -3.54 23.48 -17.44
N SER A 133 -3.76 24.25 -16.39
CA SER A 133 -3.88 25.70 -16.49
C SER A 133 -2.57 26.37 -16.93
N LEU A 134 -1.42 25.87 -16.46
CA LEU A 134 -0.09 26.29 -16.94
C LEU A 134 0.12 25.92 -18.41
N MET A 135 -0.13 24.67 -18.79
CA MET A 135 0.13 24.19 -20.15
C MET A 135 -0.80 24.83 -21.19
N THR A 136 -2.01 25.22 -20.79
CA THR A 136 -2.94 25.97 -21.66
C THR A 136 -2.64 27.46 -21.72
N GLY A 137 -1.76 27.97 -20.86
CA GLY A 137 -1.35 29.37 -20.81
C GLY A 137 -2.34 30.33 -20.15
N ILE A 138 -3.38 29.82 -19.48
CA ILE A 138 -4.33 30.67 -18.70
C ILE A 138 -3.78 31.04 -17.31
N LEU A 139 -2.73 30.37 -16.89
CA LEU A 139 -1.97 30.61 -15.67
C LEU A 139 -0.48 30.59 -16.00
N ASP A 140 0.30 31.47 -15.40
CA ASP A 140 1.76 31.49 -15.49
C ASP A 140 2.36 31.85 -14.12
N GLN A 141 3.66 32.16 -14.09
CA GLN A 141 4.37 32.56 -12.88
C GLN A 141 3.92 33.89 -12.29
N GLU A 142 3.35 34.75 -13.12
CA GLU A 142 2.83 36.08 -12.71
C GLU A 142 1.39 35.97 -12.16
N GLY A 143 0.75 34.85 -12.37
CA GLY A 143 -0.60 34.57 -11.90
C GLY A 143 -1.60 34.23 -13.00
N PRO A 144 -2.90 34.17 -12.66
CA PRO A 144 -3.94 33.86 -13.64
C PRO A 144 -4.22 35.01 -14.61
N LYS A 145 -4.17 34.70 -15.92
CA LYS A 145 -4.53 35.61 -17.01
C LYS A 145 -6.04 35.73 -17.21
N LYS A 146 -6.81 34.90 -16.57
CA LYS A 146 -8.27 34.88 -16.57
C LYS A 146 -8.77 34.64 -15.15
N MET A 147 -10.06 34.95 -14.92
CA MET A 147 -10.69 34.62 -13.64
C MET A 147 -10.69 33.10 -13.45
N ILE A 148 -10.02 32.60 -12.40
CA ILE A 148 -10.03 31.19 -12.00
C ILE A 148 -10.59 31.10 -10.59
N LYS A 149 -11.57 30.21 -10.37
CA LYS A 149 -12.17 29.93 -9.09
C LYS A 149 -12.09 28.43 -8.79
N SER A 150 -12.33 28.05 -7.57
CA SER A 150 -12.34 26.66 -7.11
C SER A 150 -13.71 26.28 -6.58
N LEU A 151 -14.25 25.17 -7.08
CA LEU A 151 -15.38 24.47 -6.47
C LEU A 151 -14.84 23.57 -5.36
N TRP A 152 -15.38 23.73 -4.15
CA TRP A 152 -14.96 22.95 -2.99
C TRP A 152 -16.13 22.12 -2.47
N VAL A 153 -16.13 20.81 -2.77
CA VAL A 153 -17.16 19.87 -2.35
C VAL A 153 -16.51 18.54 -1.92
N ASP A 154 -16.98 17.97 -0.82
CA ASP A 154 -16.51 16.71 -0.26
C ASP A 154 -17.50 15.56 -0.49
N GLU A 155 -18.66 15.87 -1.09
CA GLU A 155 -19.63 14.87 -1.58
C GLU A 155 -20.28 15.32 -2.89
N LEU A 156 -20.56 14.37 -3.77
CA LEU A 156 -21.10 14.62 -5.09
C LEU A 156 -22.63 14.57 -5.13
N THR A 157 -23.28 15.01 -4.04
CA THR A 157 -24.74 15.15 -3.99
C THR A 157 -25.20 16.47 -4.61
N PRO A 158 -26.42 16.53 -5.21
CA PRO A 158 -26.91 17.76 -5.83
C PRO A 158 -26.91 18.95 -4.88
N THR A 159 -27.33 18.76 -3.65
CA THR A 159 -27.42 19.83 -2.64
C THR A 159 -26.03 20.44 -2.35
N LYS A 160 -25.02 19.61 -2.08
CA LYS A 160 -23.67 20.09 -1.76
C LYS A 160 -22.97 20.73 -2.97
N ILE A 161 -23.20 20.21 -4.16
CA ILE A 161 -22.70 20.82 -5.40
C ILE A 161 -23.31 22.22 -5.59
N GLN A 162 -24.63 22.36 -5.42
CA GLN A 162 -25.35 23.64 -5.54
C GLN A 162 -24.87 24.68 -4.51
N GLU A 163 -24.68 24.26 -3.26
CA GLU A 163 -24.09 25.09 -2.20
C GLU A 163 -22.66 25.54 -2.55
N GLY A 164 -21.82 24.59 -3.03
CA GLY A 164 -20.43 24.87 -3.43
C GLY A 164 -20.34 25.86 -4.58
N VAL A 165 -21.19 25.75 -5.59
CA VAL A 165 -21.23 26.68 -6.74
C VAL A 165 -21.62 28.08 -6.31
N LYS A 166 -22.51 28.23 -5.33
CA LYS A 166 -22.85 29.55 -4.74
C LYS A 166 -21.71 30.16 -3.91
N LYS A 167 -20.75 29.32 -3.48
CA LYS A 167 -19.63 29.72 -2.59
C LYS A 167 -18.27 29.37 -3.20
N LEU A 168 -18.08 29.66 -4.52
CA LEU A 168 -16.79 29.44 -5.18
C LEU A 168 -15.68 30.17 -4.43
N ARG A 169 -14.54 29.49 -4.23
CA ARG A 169 -13.37 29.99 -3.51
C ARG A 169 -12.30 30.51 -4.47
N GLU A 170 -11.37 31.30 -3.93
CA GLU A 170 -10.13 31.64 -4.60
C GLU A 170 -9.23 30.38 -4.72
N ILE A 171 -8.27 30.41 -5.63
CA ILE A 171 -7.42 29.25 -5.93
C ILE A 171 -6.13 29.20 -5.13
N ASP A 172 -5.78 30.23 -4.36
CA ASP A 172 -4.46 30.40 -3.72
C ASP A 172 -4.02 29.17 -2.94
N TYR A 173 -4.91 28.62 -2.10
CA TYR A 173 -4.61 27.42 -1.34
C TYR A 173 -4.39 26.21 -2.26
N ARG A 174 -5.18 26.07 -3.32
CA ARG A 174 -5.01 24.98 -4.29
C ARG A 174 -3.75 25.13 -5.14
N VAL A 175 -3.31 26.33 -5.40
CA VAL A 175 -2.02 26.59 -6.05
C VAL A 175 -0.87 26.12 -5.17
N LEU A 176 -0.89 26.42 -3.88
CA LEU A 176 0.14 25.94 -2.94
C LEU A 176 0.16 24.41 -2.84
N GLN A 177 -1.01 23.77 -2.77
CA GLN A 177 -1.12 22.30 -2.82
C GLN A 177 -0.55 21.72 -4.13
N ALA A 178 -0.83 22.38 -5.26
CA ALA A 178 -0.33 21.94 -6.55
C ALA A 178 1.20 22.09 -6.67
N ILE A 179 1.77 23.16 -6.14
CA ILE A 179 3.22 23.37 -6.07
C ILE A 179 3.87 22.32 -5.18
N GLU A 180 3.27 21.97 -4.03
CA GLU A 180 3.72 20.85 -3.20
C GLU A 180 3.79 19.56 -4.01
N ALA A 181 2.70 19.21 -4.71
CA ALA A 181 2.64 17.99 -5.52
C ALA A 181 3.64 18.00 -6.69
N GLN A 182 3.79 19.12 -7.37
CA GLN A 182 4.78 19.31 -8.44
C GLN A 182 6.21 19.15 -7.90
N THR A 183 6.52 19.77 -6.77
CA THR A 183 7.84 19.68 -6.14
C THR A 183 8.18 18.25 -5.79
N ARG A 184 7.20 17.51 -5.26
CA ARG A 184 7.35 16.09 -4.98
C ARG A 184 7.63 15.30 -6.27
N ALA A 185 6.83 15.52 -7.33
CA ALA A 185 6.99 14.82 -8.59
C ALA A 185 8.40 15.05 -9.19
N ILE A 186 8.88 16.28 -9.14
CA ILE A 186 10.24 16.65 -9.61
C ILE A 186 11.32 15.94 -8.75
N ALA A 187 11.18 15.98 -7.43
CA ALA A 187 12.15 15.37 -6.53
C ALA A 187 12.19 13.84 -6.69
N ASP A 188 11.03 13.20 -6.79
CA ASP A 188 10.92 11.75 -6.99
C ASP A 188 11.44 11.35 -8.40
N TRP A 189 11.22 12.20 -9.43
CA TRP A 189 11.81 12.02 -10.76
C TRP A 189 13.35 12.12 -10.72
N LEU A 190 13.90 13.17 -10.10
CA LEU A 190 15.34 13.38 -9.96
C LEU A 190 16.00 12.21 -9.25
N LEU A 191 15.49 11.82 -8.10
CA LEU A 191 16.07 10.73 -7.33
C LEU A 191 15.89 9.38 -8.03
N GLY A 192 14.68 9.08 -8.46
CA GLY A 192 14.33 7.80 -9.07
C GLY A 192 15.08 7.56 -10.38
N MET A 193 15.17 8.58 -11.23
CA MET A 193 15.86 8.49 -12.51
C MET A 193 17.36 8.24 -12.32
N ASN A 194 18.00 9.05 -11.49
CA ASN A 194 19.45 8.95 -11.27
C ASN A 194 19.83 7.68 -10.49
N ALA A 195 19.12 7.38 -9.39
CA ALA A 195 19.42 6.21 -8.57
C ALA A 195 19.16 4.89 -9.31
N SER A 196 18.05 4.79 -10.07
CA SER A 196 17.73 3.55 -10.79
C SER A 196 18.72 3.28 -11.91
N ARG A 197 19.13 4.30 -12.66
CA ARG A 197 20.10 4.16 -13.74
C ARG A 197 21.48 3.81 -13.18
N ALA A 198 21.94 4.55 -12.17
CA ALA A 198 23.23 4.31 -11.54
C ALA A 198 23.32 2.89 -10.97
N LEU A 199 22.38 2.49 -10.14
CA LEU A 199 22.40 1.16 -9.51
C LEU A 199 22.33 0.04 -10.54
N SER A 200 21.50 0.19 -11.59
CA SER A 200 21.43 -0.81 -12.67
C SER A 200 22.75 -0.96 -13.41
N LEU A 201 23.41 0.14 -13.75
CA LEU A 201 24.69 0.13 -14.46
C LEU A 201 25.83 -0.40 -13.58
N LEU A 202 25.86 -0.01 -12.32
CA LEU A 202 26.87 -0.47 -11.37
C LEU A 202 26.76 -1.97 -11.09
N LEU A 203 25.55 -2.51 -10.95
CA LEU A 203 25.35 -3.95 -10.77
C LEU A 203 25.63 -4.72 -12.08
N GLU A 204 25.32 -4.13 -13.25
CA GLU A 204 25.70 -4.71 -14.53
C GLU A 204 27.22 -4.82 -14.66
N ASP A 205 27.95 -3.76 -14.31
CA ASP A 205 29.41 -3.73 -14.38
C ASP A 205 30.06 -4.67 -13.34
N LYS A 206 29.56 -4.64 -12.09
CA LYS A 206 30.18 -5.39 -10.98
C LYS A 206 29.95 -6.90 -11.02
N ILE A 207 28.73 -7.32 -11.37
CA ILE A 207 28.30 -8.74 -11.31
C ILE A 207 27.64 -9.25 -12.60
N GLY A 208 27.68 -8.47 -13.68
CA GLY A 208 27.05 -8.83 -14.96
C GLY A 208 25.53 -8.87 -14.94
N LEU A 209 24.85 -8.33 -13.91
CA LEU A 209 23.40 -8.41 -13.76
C LEU A 209 22.69 -7.49 -14.75
N LYS A 210 22.28 -8.04 -15.88
CA LYS A 210 21.47 -7.36 -16.90
C LYS A 210 20.01 -7.71 -16.73
N LEU A 211 19.23 -6.82 -16.11
CA LEU A 211 17.79 -6.96 -16.04
C LEU A 211 17.14 -6.33 -17.28
N ASP A 212 16.09 -7.00 -17.78
CA ASP A 212 15.29 -6.47 -18.88
C ASP A 212 14.63 -5.16 -18.48
N ARG A 213 15.01 -4.06 -19.13
CA ARG A 213 14.46 -2.72 -18.89
C ARG A 213 12.95 -2.62 -19.12
N SER A 214 12.35 -3.60 -19.85
CA SER A 214 10.90 -3.74 -20.01
C SER A 214 10.18 -4.22 -18.74
N GLY A 215 10.92 -4.70 -17.73
CA GLY A 215 10.42 -5.17 -16.45
C GLY A 215 9.88 -6.60 -16.47
N LYS A 216 9.96 -7.36 -17.55
CA LYS A 216 9.49 -8.76 -17.61
C LYS A 216 10.17 -9.67 -16.59
N ASP A 217 11.45 -9.45 -16.37
CA ASP A 217 12.31 -10.29 -15.53
C ASP A 217 12.69 -9.63 -14.20
N GLY A 218 12.02 -8.58 -13.84
CA GLY A 218 12.30 -7.72 -12.72
C GLY A 218 12.92 -6.41 -13.19
N LYS A 219 12.90 -5.40 -12.34
CA LYS A 219 13.37 -4.06 -12.67
C LYS A 219 14.01 -3.42 -11.45
N ILE A 220 15.17 -2.82 -11.63
CA ILE A 220 15.75 -1.93 -10.63
C ILE A 220 15.15 -0.54 -10.87
N ALA A 221 14.17 -0.19 -10.05
CA ALA A 221 13.45 1.08 -10.12
C ALA A 221 13.32 1.67 -8.73
N VAL A 222 14.48 1.96 -8.12
CA VAL A 222 14.57 2.47 -6.76
C VAL A 222 14.03 3.89 -6.64
N GLY A 223 13.62 4.25 -5.45
CA GLY A 223 13.07 5.57 -5.17
C GLY A 223 12.73 5.72 -3.69
N ARG A 224 12.64 6.95 -3.24
CA ARG A 224 12.54 7.34 -1.83
C ARG A 224 11.50 6.57 -1.02
N ILE A 225 10.29 6.42 -1.50
CA ILE A 225 9.22 5.76 -0.74
C ILE A 225 9.20 4.26 -1.02
N LYS A 226 9.32 3.86 -2.28
CA LYS A 226 9.23 2.47 -2.71
C LYS A 226 10.33 1.60 -2.11
N THR A 227 11.56 2.09 -2.11
CA THR A 227 12.69 1.34 -1.57
C THR A 227 12.60 1.23 -0.05
N VAL A 228 12.26 2.34 0.65
CA VAL A 228 12.03 2.30 2.10
C VAL A 228 10.87 1.37 2.47
N ALA A 229 9.81 1.34 1.67
CA ALA A 229 8.71 0.41 1.86
C ALA A 229 9.13 -1.07 1.69
N LEU A 230 10.07 -1.35 0.78
CA LEU A 230 10.71 -2.66 0.66
C LEU A 230 11.55 -2.99 1.91
N PHE A 231 12.26 -2.00 2.47
CA PHE A 231 13.05 -2.19 3.68
C PHE A 231 12.23 -2.60 4.90
N LEU A 232 10.96 -2.19 5.01
CA LEU A 232 10.08 -2.71 6.07
C LEU A 232 9.86 -4.23 5.97
N ILE A 233 9.80 -4.76 4.74
CA ILE A 233 9.70 -6.21 4.51
C ILE A 233 11.04 -6.87 4.81
N TYR A 234 12.14 -6.28 4.36
CA TYR A 234 13.50 -6.76 4.60
C TYR A 234 13.81 -6.89 6.09
N LEU A 235 13.55 -5.86 6.89
CA LEU A 235 13.74 -5.90 8.34
C LEU A 235 12.90 -7.00 9.01
N ARG A 236 11.66 -7.21 8.54
CA ARG A 236 10.81 -8.30 9.01
C ARG A 236 11.37 -9.68 8.63
N GLU A 237 11.89 -9.85 7.43
CA GLU A 237 12.52 -11.11 7.01
C GLU A 237 13.84 -11.37 7.76
N LEU A 238 14.63 -10.32 8.06
CA LEU A 238 15.79 -10.42 8.95
C LEU A 238 15.38 -10.89 10.34
N ALA A 239 14.39 -10.24 10.95
CA ALA A 239 13.88 -10.62 12.26
C ALA A 239 13.33 -12.07 12.31
N ILE A 240 12.86 -12.58 11.16
CA ILE A 240 12.41 -13.97 11.03
C ILE A 240 13.59 -14.93 10.82
N ARG A 241 14.57 -14.55 10.00
CA ARG A 241 15.76 -15.35 9.68
C ARG A 241 16.64 -15.54 10.91
N ASP A 242 16.88 -14.44 11.59
CA ASP A 242 17.83 -14.36 12.69
C ASP A 242 17.16 -14.61 14.06
N PHE A 243 15.88 -15.02 14.04
CA PHE A 243 15.13 -15.32 15.26
C PHE A 243 15.71 -16.51 16.01
N VAL A 244 16.14 -16.24 17.22
CA VAL A 244 16.58 -17.28 18.18
C VAL A 244 15.44 -17.50 19.18
N PRO A 245 14.86 -18.71 19.24
CA PRO A 245 13.86 -19.01 20.25
C PRO A 245 14.45 -18.83 21.65
N THR A 246 13.89 -17.93 22.43
CA THR A 246 14.28 -17.71 23.82
C THR A 246 13.12 -18.05 24.73
N THR A 247 13.46 -18.63 25.86
CA THR A 247 12.50 -18.97 26.93
C THR A 247 12.70 -17.96 28.06
N TYR A 248 11.64 -17.54 28.70
CA TYR A 248 11.65 -16.73 29.89
C TYR A 248 10.61 -17.28 30.88
N TRP A 249 10.72 -16.89 32.14
CA TRP A 249 9.89 -17.42 33.21
C TRP A 249 9.14 -16.27 33.89
N GLU A 250 7.81 -16.36 33.88
CA GLU A 250 6.96 -15.47 34.65
C GLU A 250 6.73 -16.07 36.05
N LEU A 251 6.69 -15.21 37.05
CA LEU A 251 6.28 -15.64 38.37
C LEU A 251 4.76 -15.45 38.50
N GLU A 252 4.05 -16.55 38.40
CA GLU A 252 2.61 -16.63 38.66
C GLU A 252 2.36 -17.25 40.04
N ALA A 253 1.27 -16.82 40.67
CA ALA A 253 0.75 -17.48 41.88
C ALA A 253 -0.69 -17.88 41.65
N THR A 254 -1.03 -19.09 42.10
CA THR A 254 -2.41 -19.53 42.24
C THR A 254 -2.82 -19.32 43.70
N PHE A 255 -3.92 -18.65 43.94
CA PHE A 255 -4.45 -18.32 45.26
C PHE A 255 -5.74 -19.08 45.52
N GLU A 256 -5.77 -19.81 46.65
CA GLU A 256 -6.97 -20.48 47.13
C GLU A 256 -7.63 -19.66 48.25
N HIS A 257 -8.85 -19.25 47.99
CA HIS A 257 -9.72 -18.53 48.89
C HIS A 257 -10.98 -19.36 49.15
N PRO A 258 -11.70 -19.23 50.30
CA PRO A 258 -12.96 -19.97 50.53
C PRO A 258 -14.00 -19.81 49.42
N ASN A 259 -14.00 -18.72 48.71
CA ASN A 259 -14.93 -18.41 47.60
C ASN A 259 -14.46 -18.96 46.22
N GLY A 260 -13.27 -19.57 46.14
CA GLY A 260 -12.75 -20.10 44.88
C GLY A 260 -11.25 -19.84 44.68
N ILE A 261 -10.80 -20.05 43.43
CA ILE A 261 -9.37 -19.96 43.06
C ILE A 261 -9.19 -18.85 42.05
N TYR A 262 -8.12 -18.06 42.19
CA TYR A 262 -7.70 -17.09 41.20
C TYR A 262 -6.18 -17.09 41.02
N LYS A 263 -5.70 -16.48 39.93
CA LYS A 263 -4.29 -16.41 39.58
C LYS A 263 -3.83 -14.96 39.52
N GLY A 264 -2.65 -14.69 40.00
CA GLY A 264 -2.01 -13.37 39.89
C GLY A 264 -0.59 -13.46 39.36
N ASN A 265 -0.17 -12.44 38.68
CA ASN A 265 1.19 -12.28 38.18
C ASN A 265 1.98 -11.37 39.12
N TYR A 266 3.22 -11.73 39.36
CA TYR A 266 4.12 -10.94 40.19
C TYR A 266 4.31 -9.53 39.61
N VAL A 267 4.34 -8.54 40.49
CA VAL A 267 4.64 -7.13 40.18
C VAL A 267 5.86 -6.72 40.97
N PRO A 268 6.99 -6.41 40.35
CA PRO A 268 8.18 -5.91 41.04
C PRO A 268 7.86 -4.62 41.80
N LEU A 269 8.47 -4.46 43.00
CA LEU A 269 8.15 -3.36 43.90
C LEU A 269 8.55 -1.98 43.34
N ASP A 270 9.57 -1.93 42.51
CA ASP A 270 10.22 -0.68 42.06
C ASP A 270 9.96 -0.35 40.57
N ILE A 271 9.17 -1.15 39.87
CA ILE A 271 8.91 -0.97 38.43
C ILE A 271 7.41 -0.75 38.23
N PRO A 272 7.01 0.37 37.59
CA PRO A 272 5.61 0.57 37.22
C PRO A 272 5.16 -0.58 36.28
N TYR A 273 4.08 -1.27 36.63
CA TYR A 273 3.55 -2.32 35.80
C TYR A 273 3.04 -1.77 34.47
N SER A 274 3.81 -2.01 33.41
CA SER A 274 3.48 -1.62 32.03
C SER A 274 3.39 -2.81 31.07
N LYS A 275 2.78 -3.93 31.49
CA LYS A 275 2.57 -5.10 30.60
C LYS A 275 1.51 -4.80 29.52
N GLY A 276 1.69 -3.72 28.77
CA GLY A 276 0.69 -3.25 27.81
C GLY A 276 1.03 -3.48 26.35
N ASP A 277 2.27 -3.37 25.95
CA ASP A 277 2.57 -3.10 24.55
C ASP A 277 3.25 -4.24 23.78
N LYS A 278 3.76 -5.28 24.45
CA LYS A 278 4.51 -6.35 23.77
C LYS A 278 4.05 -7.74 24.21
N LYS A 279 2.90 -8.17 23.72
CA LYS A 279 2.36 -9.50 23.96
C LYS A 279 3.35 -10.57 23.45
N GLY A 280 4.01 -11.31 24.34
CA GLY A 280 4.91 -12.41 24.00
C GLY A 280 6.41 -12.05 24.01
N GLU A 281 6.78 -10.86 24.46
CA GLU A 281 8.17 -10.51 24.78
C GLU A 281 8.39 -10.47 26.31
N PRO A 282 9.61 -10.82 26.79
CA PRO A 282 9.92 -10.74 28.22
C PRO A 282 9.87 -9.30 28.70
N TRP A 283 9.37 -9.15 29.91
CA TRP A 283 9.29 -7.87 30.62
C TRP A 283 10.41 -7.80 31.67
N GLU A 284 10.78 -6.59 32.12
CA GLU A 284 11.86 -6.41 33.11
C GLU A 284 11.67 -7.17 34.43
N GLY A 285 10.42 -7.58 34.75
CA GLY A 285 10.10 -8.41 35.92
C GLY A 285 10.11 -9.91 35.64
N ASP A 286 10.36 -10.32 34.40
CA ASP A 286 10.43 -11.74 34.01
C ASP A 286 11.85 -12.29 34.25
N CYS A 287 11.94 -13.56 34.64
CA CYS A 287 13.23 -14.20 34.89
C CYS A 287 13.78 -14.78 33.58
N PRO A 288 15.01 -14.44 33.17
CA PRO A 288 15.64 -15.01 31.97
C PRO A 288 15.84 -16.53 32.07
N THR A 289 16.08 -17.05 33.28
CA THR A 289 16.28 -18.48 33.52
C THR A 289 15.39 -18.98 34.65
N ARG A 290 15.21 -20.28 34.69
CA ARG A 290 14.53 -20.93 35.81
C ARG A 290 15.27 -20.76 37.13
N GLU A 291 16.60 -20.73 37.10
CA GLU A 291 17.43 -20.48 38.28
C GLU A 291 17.20 -19.09 38.86
N ASP A 292 17.01 -18.09 38.00
CA ASP A 292 16.70 -16.74 38.46
C ASP A 292 15.31 -16.65 39.07
N TRP A 293 14.36 -17.43 38.53
CA TRP A 293 13.04 -17.60 39.12
C TRP A 293 13.13 -18.28 40.51
N GLU A 294 13.92 -19.35 40.66
CA GLU A 294 14.13 -20.03 41.94
C GLU A 294 14.81 -19.10 42.95
N LYS A 295 15.81 -18.31 42.56
CA LYS A 295 16.42 -17.30 43.42
C LYS A 295 15.43 -16.20 43.85
N LEU A 296 14.53 -15.81 42.93
CA LEU A 296 13.51 -14.80 43.21
C LEU A 296 12.52 -15.27 44.29
N ILE A 297 12.02 -16.49 44.17
CA ILE A 297 11.07 -17.05 45.15
C ILE A 297 11.71 -17.35 46.49
N GLN A 298 12.98 -17.77 46.52
CA GLN A 298 13.73 -18.04 47.76
C GLN A 298 14.21 -16.80 48.48
N ASN A 299 14.18 -15.64 47.86
CA ASN A 299 14.59 -14.37 48.43
C ASN A 299 13.62 -13.94 49.55
N PRO A 300 14.03 -13.96 50.86
CA PRO A 300 13.15 -13.63 51.94
C PRO A 300 12.73 -12.15 51.97
N LYS A 301 13.42 -11.30 51.20
CA LYS A 301 13.08 -9.88 51.04
C LYS A 301 11.96 -9.68 49.96
N ILE A 302 11.67 -10.71 49.19
CA ILE A 302 10.65 -10.67 48.13
C ILE A 302 9.49 -11.56 48.50
N ILE A 303 9.69 -12.88 48.63
CA ILE A 303 8.62 -13.86 48.88
C ILE A 303 8.91 -14.70 50.11
N GLY A 304 10.11 -15.29 50.18
CA GLY A 304 10.49 -16.25 51.28
C GLY A 304 9.65 -17.52 51.23
N ASP A 305 9.70 -18.31 52.32
CA ASP A 305 9.01 -19.60 52.45
C ASP A 305 7.48 -19.48 52.71
N SER A 306 6.86 -18.30 52.44
CA SER A 306 5.46 -18.12 52.79
C SER A 306 4.52 -18.74 51.76
N ASN A 307 3.71 -19.68 52.14
CA ASN A 307 2.57 -20.20 51.40
C ASN A 307 1.25 -19.46 51.73
N LYS A 308 1.32 -18.36 52.49
CA LYS A 308 0.17 -17.55 52.86
C LYS A 308 0.26 -16.18 52.18
N GLY A 309 -0.82 -15.80 51.58
CA GLY A 309 -1.01 -14.49 51.01
C GLY A 309 -2.09 -13.70 51.75
N VAL A 310 -2.00 -12.36 51.66
CA VAL A 310 -3.02 -11.45 52.17
C VAL A 310 -3.43 -10.53 51.03
N ILE A 311 -4.70 -10.33 50.87
CA ILE A 311 -5.24 -9.39 49.88
C ILE A 311 -5.06 -7.98 50.47
N VAL A 312 -4.14 -7.19 49.89
CA VAL A 312 -3.81 -5.85 50.35
C VAL A 312 -4.59 -4.75 49.63
N GLU A 313 -5.14 -5.09 48.46
CA GLU A 313 -5.96 -4.18 47.68
C GLU A 313 -7.02 -4.98 46.90
N HIS A 314 -8.26 -4.50 46.98
CA HIS A 314 -9.36 -4.97 46.17
C HIS A 314 -10.14 -3.75 45.67
N GLU A 315 -9.99 -3.51 44.36
CA GLU A 315 -10.61 -2.36 43.70
C GLU A 315 -11.55 -2.82 42.63
N VAL A 316 -12.73 -2.23 42.58
CA VAL A 316 -13.72 -2.47 41.52
C VAL A 316 -14.05 -1.12 40.87
N GLU A 317 -13.70 -0.98 39.62
CA GLU A 317 -13.93 0.25 38.88
C GLU A 317 -14.80 0.00 37.66
N LEU A 318 -15.78 0.88 37.44
CA LEU A 318 -16.50 0.94 36.18
C LEU A 318 -15.66 1.73 35.17
N LYS A 319 -15.18 1.04 34.15
CA LYS A 319 -14.37 1.62 33.08
C LYS A 319 -15.15 1.73 31.79
N GLU A 320 -14.78 2.73 31.01
CA GLU A 320 -15.36 2.98 29.68
C GLU A 320 -14.31 2.81 28.60
N LYS A 321 -14.69 2.18 27.50
CA LYS A 321 -13.85 2.11 26.29
C LYS A 321 -14.51 2.90 25.17
N ARG A 322 -13.72 3.79 24.56
CA ARG A 322 -14.16 4.58 23.43
C ARG A 322 -14.30 3.72 22.18
N PRO A 323 -15.20 4.06 21.27
CA PRO A 323 -15.28 3.41 19.95
C PRO A 323 -14.05 3.77 19.10
N PRO A 324 -13.82 3.00 18.02
CA PRO A 324 -12.82 3.37 17.02
C PRO A 324 -13.17 4.70 16.36
N ARG A 325 -12.17 5.42 15.86
CA ARG A 325 -12.38 6.66 15.10
C ARG A 325 -13.16 6.40 13.83
N LEU A 326 -13.81 7.43 13.29
CA LEU A 326 -14.45 7.37 11.98
C LEU A 326 -13.48 6.88 10.90
N TYR A 327 -14.00 6.35 9.82
CA TYR A 327 -13.14 5.89 8.74
C TYR A 327 -12.40 7.04 8.05
N CYS A 328 -11.16 6.79 7.78
CA CYS A 328 -10.35 7.47 6.77
C CYS A 328 -9.86 6.44 5.75
N LEU A 329 -9.19 6.87 4.69
CA LEU A 329 -8.70 5.97 3.64
C LEU A 329 -7.87 4.80 4.20
N ASP A 330 -6.91 5.08 5.09
CA ASP A 330 -6.04 4.04 5.66
C ASP A 330 -6.84 2.97 6.41
N SER A 331 -7.76 3.40 7.29
CA SER A 331 -8.52 2.46 8.11
C SER A 331 -9.52 1.66 7.29
N ILE A 332 -10.13 2.27 6.27
CA ILE A 332 -11.06 1.57 5.38
C ILE A 332 -10.33 0.52 4.53
N GLN A 333 -9.14 0.84 4.01
CA GLN A 333 -8.30 -0.09 3.25
C GLN A 333 -7.79 -1.24 4.12
N GLU A 334 -7.36 -0.96 5.36
CA GLU A 334 -6.84 -1.97 6.28
C GLU A 334 -7.93 -2.95 6.72
N GLU A 335 -9.05 -2.42 7.20
CA GLU A 335 -10.12 -3.24 7.80
C GLU A 335 -10.94 -3.95 6.74
N LEU A 336 -11.42 -3.23 5.71
CA LEU A 336 -12.24 -3.82 4.68
C LEU A 336 -11.44 -4.65 3.69
N GLY A 337 -10.18 -4.31 3.44
CA GLY A 337 -9.28 -5.15 2.66
C GLY A 337 -9.09 -6.52 3.30
N LYS A 338 -8.90 -6.56 4.64
CA LYS A 338 -8.83 -7.82 5.38
C LYS A 338 -10.14 -8.60 5.32
N LEU A 339 -11.27 -7.93 5.55
CA LEU A 339 -12.60 -8.55 5.55
C LEU A 339 -12.96 -9.16 4.19
N LEU A 340 -12.67 -8.44 3.11
CA LEU A 340 -13.06 -8.81 1.74
C LEU A 340 -12.00 -9.61 1.00
N GLY A 341 -10.79 -9.76 1.55
CA GLY A 341 -9.65 -10.37 0.86
C GLY A 341 -9.12 -9.54 -0.31
N LEU A 342 -9.37 -8.23 -0.31
CA LEU A 342 -8.99 -7.29 -1.36
C LEU A 342 -7.70 -6.55 -1.00
N THR A 343 -6.95 -6.15 -2.01
CA THR A 343 -5.83 -5.22 -1.84
C THR A 343 -6.33 -3.81 -1.51
N ALA A 344 -5.47 -2.97 -0.93
CA ALA A 344 -5.81 -1.58 -0.62
C ALA A 344 -6.28 -0.81 -1.86
N LYS A 345 -5.66 -1.06 -3.00
CA LYS A 345 -6.03 -0.46 -4.29
C LYS A 345 -7.42 -0.91 -4.74
N GLU A 346 -7.69 -2.22 -4.69
CA GLU A 346 -9.01 -2.76 -5.07
C GLU A 346 -10.14 -2.25 -4.17
N VAL A 347 -9.90 -2.07 -2.85
CA VAL A 347 -10.88 -1.46 -1.94
C VAL A 347 -11.20 -0.04 -2.36
N LEU A 348 -10.17 0.76 -2.68
CA LEU A 348 -10.36 2.16 -3.04
C LEU A 348 -10.97 2.32 -4.44
N GLU A 349 -10.34 1.72 -5.46
CA GLU A 349 -10.73 1.91 -6.87
C GLU A 349 -12.00 1.14 -7.26
N GLY A 350 -12.38 0.14 -6.47
CA GLY A 350 -13.61 -0.61 -6.61
C GLY A 350 -14.74 -0.02 -5.76
N PRO A 351 -15.09 -0.67 -4.63
CA PRO A 351 -16.30 -0.34 -3.88
C PRO A 351 -16.35 1.09 -3.33
N CYS A 352 -15.23 1.64 -2.85
CA CYS A 352 -15.24 3.00 -2.32
C CYS A 352 -15.47 4.04 -3.40
N GLN A 353 -14.81 3.87 -4.56
CA GLN A 353 -14.97 4.78 -5.69
C GLN A 353 -16.40 4.70 -6.26
N GLU A 354 -16.97 3.52 -6.41
CA GLU A 354 -18.35 3.34 -6.88
C GLU A 354 -19.38 3.95 -5.90
N LEU A 355 -19.22 3.70 -4.59
CA LEU A 355 -20.10 4.29 -3.57
C LEU A 355 -20.03 5.83 -3.57
N TYR A 356 -18.87 6.41 -3.84
CA TYR A 356 -18.69 7.86 -3.90
C TYR A 356 -19.15 8.46 -5.23
N GLU A 357 -18.63 7.96 -6.37
CA GLU A 357 -18.84 8.59 -7.68
C GLU A 357 -20.16 8.22 -8.34
N VAL A 358 -20.60 6.98 -8.19
CA VAL A 358 -21.82 6.48 -8.86
C VAL A 358 -23.02 6.52 -7.93
N ARG A 359 -22.91 5.92 -6.76
CA ARG A 359 -24.03 5.78 -5.81
C ARG A 359 -24.26 7.03 -4.95
N LYS A 360 -23.25 7.88 -4.79
CA LYS A 360 -23.29 9.09 -3.96
C LYS A 360 -23.60 8.81 -2.48
N LEU A 361 -23.27 7.63 -1.97
CA LEU A 361 -23.65 7.16 -0.64
C LEU A 361 -22.63 7.45 0.44
N ILE A 362 -21.36 7.67 0.07
CA ILE A 362 -20.28 8.03 1.02
C ILE A 362 -19.59 9.33 0.59
N THR A 363 -18.97 10.00 1.55
CA THR A 363 -18.12 11.16 1.30
C THR A 363 -16.82 10.75 0.61
N TYR A 364 -15.99 11.71 0.20
CA TYR A 364 -14.74 11.51 -0.53
C TYR A 364 -13.83 10.46 0.12
N PRO A 365 -13.60 9.31 -0.53
CA PRO A 365 -12.96 8.17 0.12
C PRO A 365 -11.45 8.32 0.32
N ARG A 366 -10.78 9.25 -0.39
CA ARG A 366 -9.33 9.48 -0.22
C ARG A 366 -9.00 10.43 0.92
N SER A 367 -9.98 10.71 1.79
CA SER A 367 -9.77 11.54 2.97
C SER A 367 -8.84 10.85 3.97
N LEU A 368 -7.89 11.61 4.51
CA LEU A 368 -7.01 11.20 5.61
C LEU A 368 -7.52 11.64 6.99
N SER A 369 -8.67 12.33 7.03
CA SER A 369 -9.26 12.83 8.27
C SER A 369 -10.09 11.75 8.95
N PHE A 370 -9.97 11.68 10.27
CA PHE A 370 -10.87 10.91 11.14
C PHE A 370 -11.97 11.81 11.75
N TYR A 371 -11.97 13.10 11.37
CA TYR A 371 -12.85 14.10 11.95
C TYR A 371 -13.89 14.53 10.94
N ILE A 372 -15.04 14.96 11.47
CA ILE A 372 -16.07 15.67 10.74
C ILE A 372 -16.22 17.08 11.31
N SER A 373 -16.84 17.99 10.54
CA SER A 373 -17.26 19.30 11.03
C SER A 373 -18.51 19.19 11.91
N ARG A 374 -18.77 20.24 12.69
CA ARG A 374 -20.03 20.35 13.46
C ARG A 374 -21.26 20.31 12.55
N GLU A 375 -21.22 21.00 11.41
CA GLU A 375 -22.31 20.97 10.43
C GLU A 375 -22.61 19.54 9.96
N ARG A 376 -21.56 18.77 9.63
CA ARG A 376 -21.71 17.38 9.22
C ARG A 376 -22.24 16.50 10.35
N TYR A 377 -21.80 16.74 11.58
CA TYR A 377 -22.32 16.02 12.76
C TYR A 377 -23.82 16.24 12.94
N GLU A 378 -24.32 17.48 12.83
CA GLU A 378 -25.75 17.77 12.97
C GLU A 378 -26.56 17.09 11.84
N THR A 379 -26.03 17.08 10.61
CA THR A 379 -26.65 16.34 9.50
C THR A 379 -26.75 14.84 9.81
N LEU A 380 -25.65 14.22 10.23
CA LEU A 380 -25.61 12.80 10.58
C LEU A 380 -26.48 12.46 11.80
N LYS A 381 -26.57 13.36 12.77
CA LYS A 381 -27.46 13.22 13.92
C LYS A 381 -28.93 13.12 13.49
N GLN A 382 -29.37 13.97 12.55
CA GLN A 382 -30.72 13.89 11.98
C GLN A 382 -30.96 12.61 11.17
N GLN A 383 -29.93 12.11 10.51
CA GLN A 383 -29.98 10.91 9.69
C GLN A 383 -29.82 9.60 10.48
N ALA A 384 -29.29 9.67 11.71
CA ALA A 384 -28.94 8.50 12.51
C ALA A 384 -30.06 7.47 12.66
N PRO A 385 -31.35 7.86 12.90
CA PRO A 385 -32.44 6.87 12.97
C PRO A 385 -32.63 6.09 11.68
N ALA A 386 -32.55 6.75 10.54
CA ALA A 386 -32.68 6.09 9.23
C ALA A 386 -31.48 5.19 8.92
N LEU A 387 -30.26 5.66 9.22
CA LEU A 387 -29.04 4.87 9.05
C LEU A 387 -29.00 3.64 9.98
N ALA A 388 -29.53 3.77 11.21
CA ALA A 388 -29.60 2.66 12.17
C ALA A 388 -30.46 1.52 11.62
N ARG A 389 -31.63 1.82 11.05
CA ARG A 389 -32.48 0.82 10.41
C ARG A 389 -31.78 0.03 9.32
N LEU A 390 -30.97 0.67 8.48
CA LEU A 390 -30.23 0.01 7.41
C LEU A 390 -29.22 -1.05 7.90
N VAL A 391 -28.87 -1.01 9.20
CA VAL A 391 -27.95 -1.96 9.82
C VAL A 391 -28.58 -2.76 10.96
N GLY A 392 -29.93 -2.75 11.05
CA GLY A 392 -30.72 -3.60 11.94
C GLY A 392 -30.92 -3.05 13.36
N PHE A 393 -30.79 -1.74 13.55
CA PHE A 393 -31.05 -1.08 14.84
C PHE A 393 -32.20 -0.09 14.76
N SER A 394 -32.79 0.24 15.93
CA SER A 394 -33.88 1.19 16.06
C SER A 394 -33.41 2.55 16.56
N GLU A 395 -34.34 3.52 16.57
CA GLU A 395 -34.04 4.85 17.15
C GLU A 395 -33.82 4.78 18.65
N GLU A 396 -34.42 3.81 19.34
CA GLU A 396 -34.34 3.61 20.79
C GLU A 396 -32.94 3.19 21.23
N ASP A 397 -32.14 2.62 20.30
CA ASP A 397 -30.75 2.22 20.53
C ASP A 397 -29.77 3.43 20.52
N LEU A 398 -30.24 4.59 20.03
CA LEU A 398 -29.43 5.78 19.83
C LEU A 398 -29.41 6.68 21.06
N VAL A 399 -28.22 7.24 21.32
CA VAL A 399 -28.04 8.26 22.36
C VAL A 399 -27.49 9.53 21.69
N PHE A 400 -28.19 10.64 21.88
CA PHE A 400 -27.82 11.92 21.30
C PHE A 400 -27.20 12.82 22.39
N PRO A 401 -25.88 12.96 22.49
CA PRO A 401 -25.25 13.83 23.47
C PRO A 401 -25.60 15.30 23.18
N GLU A 402 -25.72 16.11 24.22
CA GLU A 402 -25.98 17.55 24.09
C GLU A 402 -24.86 18.28 23.32
N ARG A 403 -23.62 17.81 23.48
CA ARG A 403 -22.46 18.33 22.77
C ARG A 403 -21.73 17.20 22.06
N PRO A 404 -21.31 17.43 20.80
CA PRO A 404 -20.55 16.42 20.08
C PRO A 404 -19.20 16.15 20.78
N ASP A 405 -18.77 14.89 20.80
CA ASP A 405 -17.45 14.53 21.34
C ASP A 405 -16.36 15.05 20.40
N GLY A 406 -15.40 15.82 20.96
CA GLY A 406 -14.22 16.30 20.25
C GLY A 406 -13.30 15.19 19.71
N PHE A 407 -13.56 13.95 20.11
CA PHE A 407 -12.92 12.77 19.52
C PHE A 407 -13.32 12.58 18.06
N PHE A 408 -14.55 12.92 17.67
CA PHE A 408 -15.07 12.79 16.31
C PHE A 408 -15.22 14.13 15.60
N VAL A 409 -15.54 15.20 16.32
CA VAL A 409 -15.90 16.50 15.73
C VAL A 409 -14.81 17.53 16.00
N ASN A 410 -14.27 18.07 14.90
CA ASN A 410 -13.29 19.13 14.95
C ASN A 410 -13.39 19.99 13.69
N ASP A 411 -13.92 21.21 13.81
CA ASP A 411 -14.15 22.11 12.68
C ASP A 411 -12.86 22.46 11.91
N LYS A 412 -11.72 22.60 12.57
CA LYS A 412 -10.44 22.93 11.91
C LYS A 412 -9.89 21.73 11.13
N LYS A 413 -9.99 20.52 11.67
CA LYS A 413 -9.46 19.28 11.05
C LYS A 413 -10.44 18.61 10.11
N GLY A 414 -11.75 18.85 10.28
CA GLY A 414 -12.83 18.29 9.45
C GLY A 414 -13.31 19.20 8.33
N ALA A 415 -12.92 20.50 8.32
CA ALA A 415 -13.42 21.47 7.35
C ALA A 415 -12.86 21.30 5.92
N ASN A 416 -11.62 20.86 5.81
CA ASN A 416 -10.97 20.67 4.51
C ASN A 416 -11.14 19.25 3.95
N HIS A 417 -11.14 18.26 4.83
CA HIS A 417 -11.35 16.86 4.51
C HIS A 417 -12.15 16.20 5.63
N SER A 418 -13.38 15.83 5.34
CA SER A 418 -14.24 15.08 6.26
C SER A 418 -13.79 13.61 6.33
N ALA A 419 -14.03 12.94 7.45
CA ALA A 419 -13.96 11.48 7.52
C ALA A 419 -14.88 10.84 6.47
N VAL A 420 -14.62 9.58 6.12
CA VAL A 420 -15.49 8.81 5.24
C VAL A 420 -16.74 8.39 6.02
N VAL A 421 -17.85 9.04 5.72
CA VAL A 421 -19.15 8.86 6.37
C VAL A 421 -20.26 8.82 5.32
N PRO A 422 -21.50 8.39 5.66
CA PRO A 422 -22.62 8.50 4.75
C PRO A 422 -22.88 9.95 4.34
N THR A 423 -23.37 10.13 3.11
CA THR A 423 -23.75 11.44 2.57
C THR A 423 -25.12 11.88 3.03
N THR A 424 -25.63 12.96 2.46
CA THR A 424 -27.02 13.40 2.67
C THR A 424 -28.05 12.51 1.96
N VAL A 425 -27.63 11.61 1.08
CA VAL A 425 -28.49 10.63 0.40
C VAL A 425 -28.62 9.39 1.29
N ILE A 426 -29.84 9.08 1.69
CA ILE A 426 -30.17 7.87 2.45
C ILE A 426 -30.95 6.93 1.53
N PRO A 427 -30.40 5.78 1.12
CA PRO A 427 -31.12 4.79 0.32
C PRO A 427 -32.18 4.07 1.15
N THR A 428 -33.17 3.46 0.51
CA THR A 428 -34.09 2.53 1.17
C THR A 428 -33.38 1.22 1.52
N GLU A 429 -34.02 0.39 2.37
CA GLU A 429 -33.51 -0.93 2.70
C GLU A 429 -33.39 -1.82 1.44
N GLU A 430 -34.40 -1.77 0.56
CA GLU A 430 -34.42 -2.51 -0.70
C GLU A 430 -33.27 -2.08 -1.62
N GLU A 431 -32.97 -0.78 -1.70
CA GLU A 431 -31.85 -0.26 -2.49
C GLU A 431 -30.51 -0.71 -1.94
N VAL A 432 -30.33 -0.77 -0.61
CA VAL A 432 -29.12 -1.30 0.02
C VAL A 432 -28.96 -2.79 -0.24
N GLU A 433 -30.05 -3.57 -0.08
CA GLU A 433 -30.03 -5.01 -0.33
C GLU A 433 -29.79 -5.36 -1.81
N ALA A 434 -30.19 -4.50 -2.72
CA ALA A 434 -29.93 -4.64 -4.16
C ALA A 434 -28.49 -4.27 -4.58
N LEU A 435 -27.68 -3.69 -3.69
CA LEU A 435 -26.26 -3.42 -3.99
C LEU A 435 -25.50 -4.73 -4.18
N PRO A 436 -24.48 -4.74 -5.05
CA PRO A 436 -23.50 -5.83 -5.07
C PRO A 436 -22.94 -6.08 -3.67
N ASP A 437 -22.69 -7.33 -3.30
CA ASP A 437 -22.30 -7.71 -1.94
C ASP A 437 -21.12 -6.92 -1.39
N THR A 438 -20.10 -6.70 -2.21
CA THR A 438 -18.91 -5.92 -1.81
C THR A 438 -19.29 -4.47 -1.45
N LEU A 439 -20.14 -3.82 -2.25
CA LEU A 439 -20.60 -2.46 -1.98
C LEU A 439 -21.45 -2.40 -0.71
N LYS A 440 -22.35 -3.37 -0.56
CA LYS A 440 -23.25 -3.52 0.61
C LYS A 440 -22.42 -3.63 1.89
N ILE A 441 -21.40 -4.52 1.90
CA ILE A 441 -20.53 -4.71 3.05
C ILE A 441 -19.81 -3.42 3.41
N VAL A 442 -19.20 -2.76 2.41
CA VAL A 442 -18.49 -1.50 2.63
C VAL A 442 -19.40 -0.40 3.14
N TYR A 443 -20.58 -0.23 2.54
CA TYR A 443 -21.51 0.81 2.95
C TYR A 443 -22.05 0.57 4.36
N LYS A 444 -22.48 -0.67 4.69
CA LYS A 444 -22.91 -1.04 6.04
C LYS A 444 -21.78 -0.85 7.07
N ALA A 445 -20.54 -1.13 6.72
CA ALA A 445 -19.39 -0.88 7.59
C ALA A 445 -19.21 0.63 7.88
N VAL A 446 -19.34 1.47 6.84
CA VAL A 446 -19.28 2.93 7.00
C VAL A 446 -20.42 3.45 7.88
N ILE A 447 -21.63 2.95 7.69
CA ILE A 447 -22.78 3.29 8.56
C ILE A 447 -22.50 2.89 10.01
N ARG A 448 -22.13 1.64 10.27
CA ARG A 448 -21.86 1.14 11.64
C ARG A 448 -20.78 1.98 12.33
N ARG A 449 -19.69 2.28 11.61
CA ARG A 449 -18.62 3.11 12.14
C ARG A 449 -19.09 4.53 12.46
N THR A 450 -19.94 5.10 11.64
CA THR A 450 -20.52 6.44 11.84
C THR A 450 -21.47 6.45 13.05
N LEU A 451 -22.31 5.44 13.19
CA LEU A 451 -23.27 5.31 14.28
C LEU A 451 -22.61 5.16 15.65
N THR A 452 -21.33 4.75 15.73
CA THR A 452 -20.61 4.72 17.02
C THR A 452 -20.62 6.05 17.77
N MET A 453 -20.82 7.17 17.06
CA MET A 453 -20.98 8.50 17.66
C MET A 453 -22.28 8.66 18.48
N PHE A 454 -23.27 7.85 18.15
CA PHE A 454 -24.64 7.92 18.65
C PHE A 454 -25.04 6.66 19.44
N PHE A 455 -24.10 5.83 19.82
CA PHE A 455 -24.31 4.69 20.71
C PHE A 455 -23.67 4.93 22.06
N PRO A 456 -24.18 4.28 23.14
CA PRO A 456 -23.55 4.35 24.45
C PRO A 456 -22.08 3.89 24.39
N LYS A 457 -21.27 4.37 25.30
CA LYS A 457 -19.90 3.85 25.45
C LYS A 457 -19.95 2.40 25.93
N TYR A 458 -18.99 1.60 25.49
CA TYR A 458 -18.78 0.28 26.08
C TYR A 458 -18.32 0.44 27.52
N GLN A 459 -19.05 -0.18 28.47
CA GLN A 459 -18.72 -0.14 29.88
C GLN A 459 -18.45 -1.54 30.40
N TYR A 460 -17.41 -1.66 31.18
CA TYR A 460 -17.03 -2.90 31.87
C TYR A 460 -16.57 -2.61 33.28
N GLU A 461 -16.88 -3.52 34.15
CA GLU A 461 -16.37 -3.52 35.52
C GLU A 461 -15.02 -4.21 35.52
N GLN A 462 -14.00 -3.48 35.96
CA GLN A 462 -12.65 -4.03 36.14
C GLN A 462 -12.42 -4.24 37.62
N THR A 463 -12.22 -5.52 37.99
CA THR A 463 -11.79 -5.88 39.35
C THR A 463 -10.29 -6.06 39.33
N THR A 464 -9.59 -5.36 40.22
CA THR A 464 -8.15 -5.52 40.46
C THR A 464 -7.95 -6.03 41.88
N ILE A 465 -7.23 -7.14 42.02
CA ILE A 465 -6.85 -7.71 43.30
C ILE A 465 -5.32 -7.68 43.39
N ILE A 466 -4.79 -7.08 44.48
CA ILE A 466 -3.37 -7.17 44.80
C ILE A 466 -3.23 -8.08 46.02
N THR A 467 -2.60 -9.21 45.83
CA THR A 467 -2.30 -10.19 46.87
C THR A 467 -0.81 -10.11 47.21
N GLN A 468 -0.51 -9.91 48.50
CA GLN A 468 0.84 -9.87 48.99
C GLN A 468 1.24 -11.24 49.55
N VAL A 469 2.37 -11.76 49.12
CA VAL A 469 3.00 -12.98 49.64
C VAL A 469 4.42 -12.61 50.06
N GLY A 470 4.72 -12.69 51.35
CA GLY A 470 5.96 -12.09 51.84
C GLY A 470 5.97 -10.57 51.64
N ALA A 471 6.99 -10.06 51.00
CA ALA A 471 7.03 -8.69 50.54
C ALA A 471 6.60 -8.53 49.04
N GLY A 472 6.47 -9.63 48.28
CA GLY A 472 6.09 -9.63 46.87
C GLY A 472 4.61 -9.40 46.66
N LYS A 473 4.25 -8.62 45.66
CA LYS A 473 2.88 -8.33 45.25
C LYS A 473 2.53 -9.04 43.97
N PHE A 474 1.31 -9.60 43.92
CA PHE A 474 0.75 -10.28 42.76
C PHE A 474 -0.53 -9.56 42.33
N ARG A 475 -0.59 -9.21 41.07
CA ARG A 475 -1.75 -8.52 40.50
C ARG A 475 -2.62 -9.49 39.72
N THR A 476 -3.91 -9.46 40.02
CA THR A 476 -4.96 -10.18 39.29
C THR A 476 -5.94 -9.13 38.73
N VAL A 477 -6.31 -9.27 37.47
CA VAL A 477 -7.29 -8.40 36.84
C VAL A 477 -8.39 -9.24 36.20
N GLY A 478 -9.63 -8.93 36.54
CA GLY A 478 -10.80 -9.45 35.87
C GLY A 478 -11.59 -8.32 35.21
N GLN A 479 -12.31 -8.63 34.14
CA GLN A 479 -13.15 -7.68 33.45
C GLN A 479 -14.49 -8.32 33.14
N VAL A 480 -15.57 -7.68 33.50
CA VAL A 480 -16.94 -8.12 33.25
C VAL A 480 -17.68 -7.05 32.47
N PRO A 481 -18.15 -7.32 31.21
CA PRO A 481 -18.97 -6.41 30.46
C PRO A 481 -20.25 -6.05 31.23
N LYS A 482 -20.55 -4.76 31.36
CA LYS A 482 -21.79 -4.25 31.98
C LYS A 482 -22.74 -3.66 30.94
N ASN A 483 -22.19 -2.88 30.00
CA ASN A 483 -22.96 -2.34 28.88
C ASN A 483 -22.15 -2.56 27.58
N PRO A 484 -22.66 -3.34 26.63
CA PRO A 484 -21.93 -3.57 25.37
C PRO A 484 -21.80 -2.30 24.53
N GLY A 485 -22.64 -1.28 24.76
CA GLY A 485 -22.58 0.00 24.09
C GLY A 485 -22.41 -0.11 22.58
N TRP A 486 -21.51 0.69 22.01
CA TRP A 486 -21.20 0.70 20.57
C TRP A 486 -20.73 -0.64 19.99
N GLN A 487 -20.31 -1.60 20.81
CA GLN A 487 -19.83 -2.90 20.30
C GLN A 487 -20.94 -3.73 19.66
N VAL A 488 -22.21 -3.49 20.04
CA VAL A 488 -23.35 -4.20 19.44
C VAL A 488 -23.44 -3.98 17.92
N LEU A 489 -22.95 -2.84 17.42
CA LEU A 489 -22.91 -2.52 16.00
C LEU A 489 -22.05 -3.50 15.18
N PHE A 490 -21.14 -4.25 15.82
CA PHE A 490 -20.15 -5.11 15.16
C PHE A 490 -20.31 -6.59 15.53
N GLN A 491 -21.35 -7.00 16.25
CA GLN A 491 -21.53 -8.40 16.68
C GLN A 491 -21.52 -9.38 15.51
N ASP A 492 -22.15 -9.02 14.38
CA ASP A 492 -22.17 -9.83 13.15
C ASP A 492 -20.91 -9.67 12.27
N SER A 493 -19.99 -8.83 12.68
CA SER A 493 -18.81 -8.45 11.89
C SER A 493 -17.61 -8.21 12.81
N ALA A 494 -17.40 -9.12 13.76
CA ALA A 494 -16.33 -9.03 14.78
C ALA A 494 -14.93 -8.85 14.16
N SER A 495 -14.69 -9.39 12.95
CA SER A 495 -13.46 -9.21 12.19
C SER A 495 -13.14 -7.74 11.83
N LEU A 496 -14.15 -6.84 11.82
CA LEU A 496 -13.93 -5.40 11.66
C LEU A 496 -13.29 -4.74 12.88
N LEU A 497 -13.30 -5.43 14.00
CA LEU A 497 -12.75 -4.96 15.27
C LEU A 497 -11.41 -5.63 15.62
N ASP A 498 -10.93 -6.54 14.80
CA ASP A 498 -9.64 -7.20 15.00
C ASP A 498 -8.50 -6.18 15.10
N GLY A 499 -7.86 -6.15 16.26
CA GLY A 499 -6.80 -5.17 16.57
C GLY A 499 -7.30 -3.80 17.06
N VAL A 500 -8.61 -3.57 17.10
CA VAL A 500 -9.24 -2.38 17.72
C VAL A 500 -9.73 -2.71 19.14
N ILE A 501 -10.16 -3.94 19.36
CA ILE A 501 -10.51 -4.47 20.67
C ILE A 501 -9.48 -5.52 21.04
N GLU A 502 -8.74 -5.31 22.12
CA GLU A 502 -8.06 -6.41 22.76
C GLU A 502 -9.14 -7.36 23.30
N GLU A 503 -9.12 -8.61 22.88
CA GLU A 503 -9.88 -9.67 23.53
C GLU A 503 -9.34 -9.84 24.97
N SER A 504 -9.85 -9.04 25.90
CA SER A 504 -9.78 -9.41 27.30
C SER A 504 -10.80 -10.53 27.47
N GLU A 505 -10.33 -11.76 27.71
CA GLU A 505 -11.22 -12.82 28.16
C GLU A 505 -12.04 -12.26 29.33
N ALA A 506 -13.37 -12.22 29.18
CA ALA A 506 -14.25 -11.87 30.27
C ALA A 506 -14.00 -12.83 31.43
N ARG A 507 -13.31 -12.36 32.46
CA ARG A 507 -13.05 -13.12 33.66
C ARG A 507 -13.79 -12.47 34.83
N ASP A 508 -14.83 -13.11 35.27
CA ASP A 508 -15.42 -12.79 36.57
C ASP A 508 -14.50 -13.34 37.66
N LEU A 509 -14.06 -12.47 38.54
CA LEU A 509 -13.23 -12.87 39.66
C LEU A 509 -14.12 -13.18 40.87
N ILE A 510 -13.63 -14.12 41.68
CA ILE A 510 -14.29 -14.45 42.95
C ILE A 510 -14.43 -13.22 43.84
N LYS A 511 -15.49 -13.21 44.66
CA LYS A 511 -15.70 -12.14 45.63
C LYS A 511 -14.73 -12.28 46.80
N VAL A 512 -13.91 -11.27 47.01
CA VAL A 512 -12.91 -11.18 48.06
C VAL A 512 -12.99 -9.80 48.75
N GLN A 513 -12.35 -9.70 49.92
CA GLN A 513 -12.21 -8.44 50.64
C GLN A 513 -10.74 -8.14 50.99
N THR A 514 -10.42 -6.88 51.17
CA THR A 514 -9.10 -6.50 51.67
C THR A 514 -8.92 -7.09 53.07
N ASN A 515 -7.70 -7.59 53.35
CA ASN A 515 -7.29 -8.39 54.49
C ASN A 515 -7.74 -9.84 54.52
N ASP A 516 -8.46 -10.35 53.51
CA ASP A 516 -8.68 -11.79 53.38
C ASP A 516 -7.33 -12.49 53.24
N THR A 517 -7.24 -13.67 53.89
CA THR A 517 -6.06 -14.53 53.81
C THR A 517 -6.30 -15.63 52.78
N VAL A 518 -5.28 -15.96 52.02
CA VAL A 518 -5.32 -16.99 51.00
C VAL A 518 -4.12 -17.92 51.10
N THR A 519 -4.29 -19.15 50.65
CA THR A 519 -3.14 -20.06 50.44
C THR A 519 -2.55 -19.76 49.05
N SER A 520 -1.23 -19.56 49.01
CA SER A 520 -0.55 -19.25 47.75
C SER A 520 0.29 -20.43 47.26
N HIS A 521 0.18 -20.71 45.98
CA HIS A 521 1.00 -21.71 45.30
C HIS A 521 1.73 -21.00 44.16
N LEU A 522 3.05 -20.83 44.31
CA LEU A 522 3.89 -20.21 43.31
C LEU A 522 4.14 -21.19 42.18
N VAL A 523 3.93 -20.76 40.96
CA VAL A 523 4.04 -21.58 39.76
C VAL A 523 5.01 -20.93 38.78
N PRO A 524 6.08 -21.66 38.38
CA PRO A 524 6.91 -21.18 37.29
C PRO A 524 6.12 -21.27 35.96
N ALA A 525 5.81 -20.15 35.38
CA ALA A 525 5.14 -20.08 34.08
C ALA A 525 6.18 -19.92 32.98
N GLU A 526 6.55 -21.00 32.34
CA GLU A 526 7.45 -20.99 31.20
C GLU A 526 6.76 -20.33 30.00
N ARG A 527 7.44 -19.38 29.39
CA ARG A 527 7.00 -18.64 28.21
C ARG A 527 8.07 -18.67 27.13
N HIS A 528 7.63 -18.69 25.91
CA HIS A 528 8.52 -18.65 24.75
C HIS A 528 8.28 -17.37 23.95
N VAL A 529 9.34 -16.67 23.60
CA VAL A 529 9.26 -15.57 22.63
C VAL A 529 8.80 -16.14 21.29
N LYS A 530 7.78 -15.52 20.71
CA LYS A 530 7.22 -15.99 19.45
C LYS A 530 7.93 -15.35 18.27
N LYS A 531 8.29 -16.19 17.30
CA LYS A 531 8.81 -15.73 16.02
C LYS A 531 7.85 -14.72 15.37
N PRO A 532 8.32 -13.52 14.95
CA PRO A 532 7.44 -12.55 14.33
C PRO A 532 6.80 -13.11 13.06
N PRO A 533 5.50 -12.92 12.83
CA PRO A 533 4.85 -13.37 11.62
C PRO A 533 5.28 -12.51 10.43
N ARG A 534 5.33 -13.12 9.22
CA ARG A 534 5.54 -12.37 7.98
C ARG A 534 4.42 -11.38 7.74
N HIS A 535 4.76 -10.30 7.06
CA HIS A 535 3.77 -9.31 6.65
C HIS A 535 2.72 -9.92 5.74
N THR A 536 1.47 -9.55 6.00
CA THR A 536 0.36 -9.59 5.04
C THR A 536 0.19 -8.20 4.43
N ASN A 537 -0.65 -8.05 3.42
CA ASN A 537 -0.95 -6.74 2.85
C ASN A 537 -1.38 -5.74 3.94
N SER A 538 -2.34 -6.10 4.80
CA SER A 538 -2.82 -5.20 5.86
C SER A 538 -1.76 -4.88 6.91
N THR A 539 -0.96 -5.86 7.36
CA THR A 539 0.09 -5.60 8.35
C THR A 539 1.25 -4.80 7.78
N TRP A 540 1.54 -4.93 6.47
CA TRP A 540 2.53 -4.11 5.80
C TRP A 540 2.04 -2.65 5.61
N LEU A 541 0.78 -2.44 5.22
CA LEU A 541 0.17 -1.10 5.19
C LEU A 541 0.20 -0.43 6.56
N ARG A 542 -0.08 -1.19 7.62
CA ARG A 542 0.05 -0.71 9.00
C ARG A 542 1.50 -0.34 9.30
N ALA A 543 2.48 -1.16 8.92
CA ALA A 543 3.89 -0.86 9.10
C ALA A 543 4.30 0.44 8.38
N MET A 544 3.85 0.66 7.15
CA MET A 544 4.08 1.92 6.44
C MET A 544 3.46 3.12 7.18
N ARG A 545 2.22 2.98 7.68
CA ARG A 545 1.53 4.04 8.43
C ARG A 545 2.20 4.34 9.76
N THR A 546 2.76 3.34 10.41
CA THR A 546 3.39 3.46 11.73
C THR A 546 4.91 3.49 11.66
N ALA A 547 5.49 3.51 10.47
CA ALA A 547 6.93 3.66 10.29
C ALA A 547 7.44 4.88 11.06
N GLY A 548 8.54 4.71 11.76
CA GLY A 548 9.11 5.76 12.61
C GLY A 548 8.63 5.76 14.06
N ARG A 549 7.75 4.83 14.49
CA ARG A 549 7.41 4.71 15.93
C ARG A 549 8.56 4.15 16.75
N ASP A 550 9.40 3.35 16.14
CA ASP A 550 10.54 2.69 16.76
C ASP A 550 11.86 3.43 16.50
N LEU A 551 11.79 4.73 16.17
CA LEU A 551 12.95 5.59 16.02
C LEU A 551 13.46 6.03 17.39
N ASP A 552 14.78 6.24 17.51
CA ASP A 552 15.43 6.72 18.75
C ASP A 552 15.28 8.23 18.95
N ASP A 553 14.88 8.98 17.92
CA ASP A 553 14.76 10.44 17.93
C ASP A 553 13.29 10.88 18.09
N GLU A 554 12.97 11.52 19.23
CA GLU A 554 11.62 11.99 19.54
C GLU A 554 11.09 13.03 18.55
N GLU A 555 11.93 13.87 17.97
CA GLU A 555 11.53 14.87 16.98
C GLU A 555 11.12 14.17 15.66
N LEU A 556 11.90 13.19 15.21
CA LEU A 556 11.59 12.38 14.04
C LEU A 556 10.34 11.53 14.25
N ILE A 557 10.14 10.97 15.45
CA ILE A 557 8.89 10.28 15.82
C ILE A 557 7.70 11.22 15.70
N ALA A 558 7.83 12.45 16.21
CA ALA A 558 6.77 13.46 16.13
C ALA A 558 6.47 13.85 14.66
N ILE A 559 7.50 14.01 13.83
CA ILE A 559 7.37 14.29 12.40
C ILE A 559 6.66 13.14 11.70
N MET A 560 7.10 11.89 11.89
CA MET A 560 6.47 10.71 11.29
C MET A 560 5.00 10.56 11.68
N LYS A 561 4.68 10.88 12.94
CA LYS A 561 3.31 10.90 13.42
C LYS A 561 2.47 11.99 12.75
N GLN A 562 3.05 13.17 12.52
CA GLN A 562 2.41 14.30 11.86
C GLN A 562 2.11 13.98 10.38
N ILE A 563 3.05 13.40 9.65
CA ILE A 563 2.90 13.04 8.24
C ILE A 563 2.16 11.72 8.02
N LYS A 564 1.77 11.03 9.10
CA LYS A 564 1.04 9.76 9.10
C LYS A 564 1.76 8.60 8.39
N GLY A 565 3.09 8.53 8.55
CA GLY A 565 3.94 7.44 8.04
C GLY A 565 4.45 7.63 6.61
N LEU A 566 4.93 6.54 6.01
CA LEU A 566 5.51 6.51 4.67
C LEU A 566 4.45 6.54 3.57
N GLY A 567 4.63 7.42 2.60
CA GLY A 567 3.71 7.58 1.47
C GLY A 567 2.32 8.10 1.89
N THR A 568 1.48 8.38 0.92
CA THR A 568 0.09 8.72 1.20
C THR A 568 -0.77 7.47 1.24
N ALA A 569 -1.88 7.51 1.95
CA ALA A 569 -2.84 6.40 1.96
C ALA A 569 -3.26 5.99 0.54
N ALA A 570 -3.45 6.95 -0.37
CA ALA A 570 -3.81 6.70 -1.75
C ALA A 570 -2.72 5.94 -2.54
N THR A 571 -1.45 6.15 -2.21
CA THR A 571 -0.31 5.57 -2.97
C THR A 571 0.25 4.30 -2.36
N ARG A 572 0.03 4.01 -1.07
CA ARG A 572 0.59 2.83 -0.39
C ARG A 572 0.23 1.51 -1.07
N GLY A 573 -1.04 1.35 -1.45
CA GLY A 573 -1.49 0.15 -2.18
C GLY A 573 -0.77 -0.01 -3.52
N ALA A 574 -0.66 1.07 -4.30
CA ALA A 574 0.03 1.06 -5.58
C ALA A 574 1.53 0.75 -5.45
N ILE A 575 2.17 1.18 -4.35
CA ILE A 575 3.59 0.86 -4.08
C ILE A 575 3.78 -0.65 -3.92
N LEU A 576 2.88 -1.35 -3.20
CA LEU A 576 2.97 -2.80 -3.07
C LEU A 576 2.82 -3.49 -4.43
N ASP A 577 1.84 -3.08 -5.22
CA ASP A 577 1.66 -3.62 -6.58
C ASP A 577 2.92 -3.42 -7.42
N GLU A 578 3.53 -2.25 -7.32
CA GLU A 578 4.75 -1.93 -8.07
C GLU A 578 5.95 -2.79 -7.65
N ILE A 579 6.19 -3.01 -6.35
CA ILE A 579 7.28 -3.87 -5.89
C ILE A 579 7.05 -5.35 -6.22
N VAL A 580 5.78 -5.78 -6.34
CA VAL A 580 5.42 -7.12 -6.85
C VAL A 580 5.70 -7.21 -8.35
N VAL A 581 5.28 -6.21 -9.13
CA VAL A 581 5.52 -6.13 -10.59
C VAL A 581 7.02 -6.08 -10.89
N ASN A 582 7.79 -5.32 -10.11
CA ASN A 582 9.25 -5.26 -10.21
C ASN A 582 9.95 -6.55 -9.73
N LYS A 583 9.18 -7.54 -9.25
CA LYS A 583 9.69 -8.82 -8.74
C LYS A 583 10.64 -8.70 -7.54
N TRP A 584 10.50 -7.65 -6.74
CA TRP A 584 11.25 -7.50 -5.49
C TRP A 584 10.66 -8.34 -4.36
N VAL A 585 9.37 -8.64 -4.45
CA VAL A 585 8.65 -9.50 -3.50
C VAL A 585 7.80 -10.53 -4.22
N ILE A 586 7.45 -11.58 -3.48
CA ILE A 586 6.57 -12.66 -3.91
C ILE A 586 5.44 -12.76 -2.88
N VAL A 587 4.19 -12.75 -3.34
CA VAL A 587 3.03 -12.97 -2.47
C VAL A 587 2.57 -14.42 -2.59
N LYS A 588 2.61 -15.16 -1.49
CA LYS A 588 2.16 -16.55 -1.40
C LYS A 588 1.23 -16.73 -0.20
N GLN A 589 0.02 -17.24 -0.44
CA GLN A 589 -0.98 -17.47 0.62
C GLN A 589 -1.23 -16.23 1.49
N GLY A 590 -1.33 -15.06 0.86
CA GLY A 590 -1.54 -13.76 1.52
C GLY A 590 -0.34 -13.22 2.32
N LYS A 591 0.80 -13.92 2.33
CA LYS A 591 2.05 -13.49 2.98
C LYS A 591 3.04 -12.94 1.97
N ILE A 592 3.76 -11.90 2.35
CA ILE A 592 4.75 -11.21 1.53
C ILE A 592 6.15 -11.76 1.88
N TYR A 593 6.89 -12.16 0.87
CA TYR A 593 8.27 -12.66 0.96
C TYR A 593 9.17 -11.81 0.09
N LEU A 594 10.40 -11.53 0.53
CA LEU A 594 11.41 -11.00 -0.37
C LEU A 594 11.79 -12.02 -1.44
N SER A 595 11.98 -11.54 -2.67
CA SER A 595 12.64 -12.31 -3.72
C SER A 595 14.16 -12.19 -3.58
N GLU A 596 14.92 -12.99 -4.33
CA GLU A 596 16.37 -12.86 -4.38
C GLU A 596 16.80 -11.47 -4.88
N LEU A 597 16.11 -10.91 -5.87
CA LEU A 597 16.33 -9.54 -6.33
C LEU A 597 16.03 -8.51 -5.22
N GLY A 598 14.94 -8.69 -4.46
CA GLY A 598 14.60 -7.82 -3.34
C GLY A 598 15.65 -7.87 -2.22
N TRP A 599 16.14 -9.06 -1.90
CA TRP A 599 17.24 -9.25 -0.95
C TRP A 599 18.51 -8.53 -1.43
N LEU A 600 18.92 -8.74 -2.68
CA LEU A 600 20.09 -8.10 -3.27
C LEU A 600 19.99 -6.57 -3.22
N ILE A 601 18.85 -5.99 -3.61
CA ILE A 601 18.62 -4.54 -3.55
C ILE A 601 18.75 -4.02 -2.12
N CYS A 602 18.14 -4.70 -1.15
CA CYS A 602 18.22 -4.27 0.25
C CYS A 602 19.63 -4.39 0.82
N GLU A 603 20.33 -5.51 0.59
CA GLU A 603 21.71 -5.68 1.06
C GLU A 603 22.66 -4.64 0.45
N THR A 604 22.46 -4.28 -0.82
CA THR A 604 23.24 -3.24 -1.48
C THR A 604 22.94 -1.85 -0.90
N LEU A 605 21.68 -1.54 -0.61
CA LEU A 605 21.28 -0.18 -0.24
C LEU A 605 21.13 0.05 1.28
N LYS A 606 21.42 -0.93 2.14
CA LYS A 606 21.15 -0.83 3.59
C LYS A 606 21.81 0.36 4.28
N ASP A 607 22.96 0.80 3.77
CA ASP A 607 23.72 1.94 4.31
C ASP A 607 23.40 3.26 3.60
N GLU A 608 22.63 3.24 2.50
CA GLU A 608 22.20 4.46 1.79
C GLU A 608 20.92 5.00 2.41
N ARG A 609 21.09 5.93 3.35
CA ARG A 609 20.00 6.43 4.22
C ARG A 609 18.80 6.99 3.48
N VAL A 610 19.01 7.71 2.37
CA VAL A 610 17.91 8.32 1.61
C VAL A 610 16.99 7.27 1.01
N LEU A 611 17.55 6.11 0.65
CA LEU A 611 16.82 5.02 0.01
C LEU A 611 16.38 3.91 0.97
N SER A 612 17.00 3.82 2.17
CA SER A 612 16.75 2.73 3.12
C SER A 612 15.97 3.14 4.36
N GLN A 613 16.05 4.40 4.78
CA GLN A 613 15.53 4.83 6.08
C GLN A 613 14.28 5.70 5.96
N PRO A 614 13.27 5.48 6.82
CA PRO A 614 12.03 6.26 6.83
C PRO A 614 12.21 7.71 7.26
N GLU A 615 13.26 8.03 8.06
CA GLU A 615 13.56 9.36 8.60
C GLU A 615 13.74 10.40 7.51
N THR A 616 14.51 10.07 6.49
CA THR A 616 14.75 10.97 5.36
C THR A 616 13.45 11.28 4.64
N THR A 617 12.62 10.25 4.45
CA THR A 617 11.29 10.44 3.87
C THR A 617 10.43 11.37 4.73
N ALA A 618 10.50 11.23 6.07
CA ALA A 618 9.78 12.09 7.01
C ALA A 618 10.18 13.56 6.86
N ILE A 619 11.47 13.83 6.85
CA ILE A 619 12.01 15.18 6.71
C ILE A 619 11.58 15.82 5.38
N TRP A 620 11.60 15.05 4.29
CA TRP A 620 11.14 15.53 2.99
C TRP A 620 9.64 15.86 3.00
N GLU A 621 8.80 14.96 3.51
CA GLU A 621 7.36 15.17 3.59
C GLU A 621 7.00 16.38 4.45
N GLN A 622 7.68 16.58 5.58
CA GLN A 622 7.51 17.77 6.41
C GLN A 622 7.89 19.03 5.64
N SER A 623 9.01 18.99 4.91
CA SER A 623 9.48 20.13 4.13
C SER A 623 8.54 20.44 2.95
N LEU A 624 7.94 19.40 2.33
CA LEU A 624 6.92 19.53 1.30
C LEU A 624 5.63 20.10 1.85
N SER A 625 5.14 19.64 3.01
CA SER A 625 3.91 20.19 3.61
C SER A 625 4.03 21.69 3.94
N LYS A 626 5.22 22.14 4.31
CA LYS A 626 5.51 23.56 4.53
C LYS A 626 5.36 24.42 3.25
N ILE A 627 5.45 23.81 2.06
CA ILE A 627 5.16 24.49 0.78
C ILE A 627 3.65 24.74 0.67
N ALA A 628 2.82 23.73 0.97
CA ALA A 628 1.36 23.89 0.98
C ALA A 628 0.88 24.89 2.05
N GLU A 629 1.64 25.04 3.14
CA GLU A 629 1.41 26.04 4.20
C GLU A 629 1.93 27.45 3.83
N GLY A 630 2.66 27.60 2.72
CA GLY A 630 3.27 28.85 2.30
C GLY A 630 4.50 29.29 3.12
N THR A 631 5.04 28.40 3.96
CA THR A 631 6.20 28.66 4.85
C THR A 631 7.54 28.15 4.30
N ASN A 632 7.51 27.41 3.16
CA ASN A 632 8.69 26.98 2.42
C ASN A 632 8.45 27.21 0.91
N THR A 633 9.52 27.09 0.10
CA THR A 633 9.43 27.25 -1.36
C THR A 633 9.97 26.02 -2.09
N GLN A 634 9.49 25.80 -3.33
CA GLN A 634 9.98 24.77 -4.22
C GLN A 634 11.50 24.85 -4.41
N GLU A 635 12.03 26.05 -4.64
CA GLU A 635 13.45 26.26 -4.87
C GLU A 635 14.32 25.83 -3.70
N LYS A 636 13.94 26.23 -2.46
CA LYS A 636 14.66 25.84 -1.24
C LYS A 636 14.67 24.32 -1.05
N PHE A 637 13.54 23.67 -1.35
CA PHE A 637 13.43 22.24 -1.26
C PHE A 637 14.33 21.54 -2.30
N LEU A 638 14.20 21.92 -3.57
CA LEU A 638 14.95 21.29 -4.68
C LEU A 638 16.45 21.54 -4.59
N ARG A 639 16.91 22.66 -4.01
CA ARG A 639 18.33 22.91 -3.77
C ARG A 639 18.98 21.82 -2.93
N ASN A 640 18.29 21.26 -1.92
CA ASN A 640 18.81 20.16 -1.14
C ASN A 640 18.92 18.87 -1.96
N ILE A 641 17.99 18.65 -2.90
CA ILE A 641 18.05 17.50 -3.82
C ILE A 641 19.22 17.65 -4.79
N TYR A 642 19.40 18.83 -5.37
CA TYR A 642 20.53 19.11 -6.27
C TYR A 642 21.86 18.93 -5.58
N ARG A 643 22.00 19.37 -4.31
CA ARG A 643 23.20 19.17 -3.51
C ARG A 643 23.47 17.69 -3.26
N TYR A 644 22.46 16.91 -2.97
CA TYR A 644 22.57 15.45 -2.81
C TYR A 644 22.91 14.75 -4.13
N LEU A 645 22.51 15.30 -5.28
CA LEU A 645 22.92 14.80 -6.60
C LEU A 645 24.33 15.24 -7.05
N GLY A 646 25.03 16.05 -6.26
CA GLY A 646 26.39 16.46 -6.53
C GLY A 646 26.56 17.88 -7.08
N ILE A 647 25.48 18.65 -7.22
CA ILE A 647 25.58 20.08 -7.51
C ILE A 647 26.02 20.82 -6.23
N GLU A 648 27.04 21.62 -6.30
CA GLU A 648 27.68 22.33 -5.18
C GLU A 648 28.48 21.46 -4.19
N ASN A 649 28.34 20.13 -4.22
CA ASN A 649 29.13 19.23 -3.40
C ASN A 649 29.47 17.94 -4.19
N PRO A 650 30.65 17.87 -4.82
CA PRO A 650 31.02 16.72 -5.63
C PRO A 650 31.32 15.46 -4.81
N HIS A 651 31.47 15.56 -3.49
CA HIS A 651 31.70 14.43 -2.58
C HIS A 651 30.45 14.08 -1.77
N ASN A 652 30.31 12.83 -1.39
CA ASN A 652 29.15 12.30 -0.66
C ASN A 652 27.82 12.51 -1.42
N ASN A 653 27.88 12.46 -2.74
CA ASN A 653 26.67 12.53 -3.57
C ASN A 653 26.06 11.14 -3.79
N LEU A 654 24.84 11.12 -4.35
CA LEU A 654 24.10 9.89 -4.61
C LEU A 654 24.92 8.85 -5.42
N ILE A 655 25.61 9.29 -6.47
CA ILE A 655 26.31 8.36 -7.37
C ILE A 655 27.51 7.74 -6.65
N GLU A 656 28.31 8.55 -5.95
CA GLU A 656 29.43 8.08 -5.15
C GLU A 656 28.97 7.12 -4.03
N ASN A 657 27.86 7.44 -3.36
CA ASN A 657 27.29 6.57 -2.34
C ASN A 657 26.84 5.22 -2.92
N LEU A 658 26.24 5.20 -4.11
CA LEU A 658 25.84 3.97 -4.78
C LEU A 658 27.04 3.14 -5.26
N ILE A 659 28.12 3.77 -5.74
CA ILE A 659 29.38 3.08 -6.07
C ILE A 659 29.92 2.38 -4.81
N ASN A 660 30.05 3.12 -3.71
CA ASN A 660 30.50 2.58 -2.44
C ASN A 660 29.60 1.45 -1.91
N ALA A 661 28.29 1.57 -2.08
CA ALA A 661 27.32 0.57 -1.66
C ALA A 661 27.47 -0.74 -2.46
N VAL A 662 27.61 -0.64 -3.78
CA VAL A 662 27.82 -1.80 -4.67
C VAL A 662 29.17 -2.46 -4.37
N ASP A 663 30.21 -1.68 -4.12
CA ASP A 663 31.56 -2.22 -3.82
C ASP A 663 31.64 -2.95 -2.48
N ARG A 664 30.87 -2.53 -1.48
CA ARG A 664 30.84 -3.16 -0.15
C ARG A 664 29.93 -4.37 -0.05
N THR A 665 29.06 -4.59 -1.03
CA THR A 665 28.05 -5.67 -0.98
C THR A 665 28.72 -7.04 -1.10
N ASP A 666 28.38 -7.95 -0.18
CA ASP A 666 28.71 -9.37 -0.31
C ASP A 666 27.73 -10.06 -1.26
N TYR A 667 28.22 -10.47 -2.42
CA TYR A 667 27.43 -11.13 -3.44
C TYR A 667 27.37 -12.65 -3.30
N THR A 668 28.14 -13.23 -2.37
CA THR A 668 28.21 -14.68 -2.17
C THR A 668 26.83 -15.34 -1.98
N PRO A 669 25.92 -14.77 -1.16
CA PRO A 669 24.59 -15.36 -0.98
C PRO A 669 23.70 -15.32 -2.23
N PHE A 670 24.08 -14.57 -3.26
CA PHE A 670 23.27 -14.32 -4.47
C PHE A 670 23.84 -14.97 -5.72
N GLN A 671 24.92 -15.77 -5.60
CA GLN A 671 25.66 -16.32 -6.73
C GLN A 671 24.75 -17.08 -7.70
N ASP A 672 23.94 -18.00 -7.21
CA ASP A 672 23.01 -18.80 -8.03
C ASP A 672 22.00 -17.92 -8.79
N PHE A 673 21.45 -16.91 -8.11
CA PHE A 673 20.52 -15.96 -8.71
C PHE A 673 21.21 -15.15 -9.82
N ILE A 674 22.38 -14.63 -9.57
CA ILE A 674 23.16 -13.84 -10.52
C ILE A 674 23.48 -14.67 -11.76
N GLU A 675 24.00 -15.88 -11.59
CA GLU A 675 24.31 -16.79 -12.69
C GLU A 675 23.08 -17.11 -13.56
N GLN A 676 21.93 -17.38 -12.91
CA GLN A 676 20.67 -17.60 -13.64
C GLN A 676 20.21 -16.36 -14.40
N ALA A 677 20.30 -15.18 -13.77
CA ALA A 677 19.88 -13.93 -14.37
C ALA A 677 20.78 -13.55 -15.57
N VAL A 678 22.11 -13.70 -15.43
CA VAL A 678 23.09 -13.47 -16.49
C VAL A 678 22.87 -14.44 -17.65
N ALA A 679 22.75 -15.74 -17.37
CA ALA A 679 22.49 -16.75 -18.38
C ALA A 679 21.20 -16.46 -19.17
N LYS A 680 20.17 -15.95 -18.48
CA LYS A 680 18.90 -15.58 -19.10
C LYS A 680 18.99 -14.32 -19.96
N ALA A 681 19.74 -13.31 -19.53
CA ALA A 681 19.98 -12.08 -20.27
C ALA A 681 20.76 -12.37 -21.58
N ASP A 682 21.74 -13.25 -21.51
CA ASP A 682 22.52 -13.70 -22.68
C ASP A 682 21.73 -14.61 -23.61
N GLY A 683 20.48 -14.90 -23.32
CA GLY A 683 19.64 -15.80 -24.11
C GLY A 683 20.01 -17.27 -23.98
N LYS A 684 20.78 -17.63 -22.97
CA LYS A 684 21.16 -19.01 -22.65
C LYS A 684 19.92 -19.79 -22.21
N LEU A 685 19.65 -20.89 -22.90
CA LEU A 685 18.51 -21.77 -22.62
C LEU A 685 18.91 -23.03 -21.83
N GLY A 686 20.19 -23.32 -21.76
CA GLY A 686 20.79 -24.45 -21.07
C GLY A 686 22.21 -24.68 -21.53
N ASN A 687 22.85 -25.70 -20.97
CA ASN A 687 24.18 -26.12 -21.34
C ASN A 687 24.13 -27.12 -22.52
N CYS A 688 25.05 -26.99 -23.42
CA CYS A 688 25.24 -27.94 -24.51
C CYS A 688 25.69 -29.32 -23.96
N PRO A 689 24.98 -30.40 -24.25
CA PRO A 689 25.37 -31.74 -23.77
C PRO A 689 26.69 -32.24 -24.35
N LEU A 690 27.22 -31.64 -25.44
CA LEU A 690 28.48 -32.03 -26.08
C LEU A 690 29.69 -31.29 -25.48
N CYS A 691 29.61 -29.99 -25.25
CA CYS A 691 30.73 -29.15 -24.88
C CYS A 691 30.52 -28.29 -23.62
N GLY A 692 29.31 -28.34 -22.98
CA GLY A 692 29.00 -27.56 -21.79
C GLY A 692 28.69 -26.08 -22.02
N LYS A 693 28.93 -25.54 -23.24
CA LYS A 693 28.69 -24.13 -23.55
C LYS A 693 27.20 -23.79 -23.70
N ALA A 694 26.88 -22.50 -23.80
CA ALA A 694 25.48 -22.04 -23.85
C ALA A 694 24.74 -22.49 -25.12
N VAL A 695 23.50 -22.95 -24.98
CA VAL A 695 22.58 -23.21 -26.08
C VAL A 695 21.63 -22.03 -26.20
N LYS A 696 21.48 -21.49 -27.42
CA LYS A 696 20.70 -20.28 -27.72
C LYS A 696 19.77 -20.49 -28.91
N VAL A 697 18.73 -19.67 -29.04
CA VAL A 697 17.88 -19.55 -30.23
C VAL A 697 18.04 -18.13 -30.77
N LEU A 698 18.55 -18.01 -32.00
CA LEU A 698 18.84 -16.71 -32.60
C LEU A 698 17.64 -16.11 -33.31
N GLY A 699 17.21 -14.94 -32.92
CA GLY A 699 16.18 -14.16 -33.57
C GLY A 699 14.86 -14.95 -33.76
N LYS A 700 14.42 -15.07 -35.01
CA LYS A 700 13.22 -15.84 -35.41
C LYS A 700 13.54 -17.29 -35.81
N SER A 701 14.74 -17.79 -35.53
CA SER A 701 15.12 -19.18 -35.84
C SER A 701 14.21 -20.16 -35.09
N LYS A 702 13.94 -21.28 -35.70
CA LYS A 702 13.26 -22.42 -35.08
C LYS A 702 14.23 -23.52 -34.66
N VAL A 703 15.50 -23.17 -34.50
CA VAL A 703 16.58 -24.10 -34.12
C VAL A 703 17.23 -23.55 -32.83
N ALA A 704 17.34 -24.40 -31.82
CA ALA A 704 18.22 -24.20 -30.69
C ALA A 704 19.60 -24.79 -31.02
N GLN A 705 20.66 -24.04 -30.76
CA GLN A 705 22.02 -24.45 -31.11
C GLN A 705 23.04 -23.97 -30.10
N CYS A 706 24.13 -24.73 -29.95
CA CYS A 706 25.27 -24.34 -29.16
C CYS A 706 25.88 -23.03 -29.68
N GLU A 707 26.39 -22.16 -28.81
CA GLU A 707 27.04 -20.93 -29.23
C GLU A 707 28.25 -21.20 -30.12
N ASP A 708 28.99 -22.30 -29.91
CA ASP A 708 30.08 -22.74 -30.76
C ASP A 708 29.63 -23.34 -32.08
N ASN A 709 28.32 -23.49 -32.29
CA ASN A 709 27.71 -23.85 -33.58
C ASN A 709 27.27 -22.61 -34.36
N ILE A 710 27.38 -21.42 -33.74
CA ILE A 710 26.97 -20.16 -34.35
C ILE A 710 28.14 -19.56 -35.09
N LEU A 711 28.12 -19.53 -36.41
CA LEU A 711 29.09 -18.82 -37.21
C LEU A 711 28.55 -17.46 -37.67
N SER A 712 29.38 -16.44 -37.66
CA SER A 712 29.07 -15.13 -38.24
C SER A 712 28.88 -15.28 -39.78
N LYS A 713 28.35 -14.23 -40.39
CA LYS A 713 28.19 -14.24 -41.87
C LYS A 713 29.53 -14.36 -42.58
N GLU A 714 30.53 -13.62 -42.08
CA GLU A 714 31.88 -13.61 -42.63
C GLU A 714 32.59 -14.96 -42.48
N GLU A 715 32.44 -15.63 -41.32
CA GLU A 715 32.98 -16.96 -41.08
C GLU A 715 32.33 -18.02 -42.00
N ARG A 716 31.04 -17.94 -42.24
CA ARG A 716 30.32 -18.83 -43.17
C ARG A 716 30.77 -18.63 -44.61
N GLU A 717 30.94 -17.37 -45.03
CA GLU A 717 31.44 -17.02 -46.35
C GLU A 717 32.91 -17.46 -46.56
N ALA A 718 33.69 -17.47 -45.47
CA ALA A 718 35.05 -17.97 -45.44
C ALA A 718 35.18 -19.52 -45.38
N GLY A 719 34.03 -20.24 -45.31
CA GLY A 719 34.02 -21.71 -45.27
C GLY A 719 34.39 -22.31 -43.90
N ALA A 720 34.32 -21.54 -42.84
CA ALA A 720 34.59 -22.03 -41.48
C ALA A 720 33.62 -23.14 -41.07
N THR A 721 34.11 -24.13 -40.33
CA THR A 721 33.27 -25.17 -39.70
C THR A 721 33.03 -24.87 -38.23
N PRO A 722 31.80 -25.07 -37.71
CA PRO A 722 31.52 -24.88 -36.31
C PRO A 722 32.38 -25.79 -35.43
N VAL A 723 32.78 -25.26 -34.26
CA VAL A 723 33.57 -26.00 -33.25
C VAL A 723 32.67 -27.07 -32.57
N CYS A 724 31.39 -26.81 -32.43
CA CYS A 724 30.41 -27.74 -31.86
C CYS A 724 29.25 -27.99 -32.83
N SER A 725 28.82 -29.24 -32.97
CA SER A 725 27.74 -29.62 -33.88
C SER A 725 26.34 -29.62 -33.25
N PHE A 726 26.23 -29.28 -31.95
CA PHE A 726 24.96 -29.39 -31.23
C PHE A 726 23.91 -28.38 -31.69
N ASN A 727 22.82 -28.91 -32.26
CA ASN A 727 21.61 -28.16 -32.57
C ASN A 727 20.39 -29.08 -32.63
N PHE A 728 19.18 -28.52 -32.46
CA PHE A 728 17.92 -29.23 -32.63
C PHE A 728 16.76 -28.29 -32.95
N TRP A 729 15.77 -28.84 -33.68
CA TRP A 729 14.57 -28.07 -34.01
C TRP A 729 13.65 -27.92 -32.80
N ILE A 730 13.21 -26.68 -32.51
CA ILE A 730 12.33 -26.35 -31.39
C ILE A 730 10.85 -26.44 -31.74
N THR A 731 10.51 -27.08 -32.84
CA THR A 731 9.12 -27.31 -33.28
C THR A 731 8.74 -28.76 -33.15
N VAL A 732 7.56 -29.02 -32.54
CA VAL A 732 7.02 -30.37 -32.33
C VAL A 732 5.67 -30.53 -32.99
N GLY A 733 5.36 -31.77 -33.46
CA GLY A 733 4.14 -32.13 -34.13
C GLY A 733 4.37 -32.85 -35.44
N PHE A 734 3.36 -33.57 -35.94
CA PHE A 734 3.46 -34.44 -37.13
C PHE A 734 3.04 -33.76 -38.43
N ILE A 735 2.27 -32.66 -38.36
CA ILE A 735 1.76 -31.94 -39.52
C ILE A 735 2.68 -30.75 -39.80
N LYS A 736 3.28 -30.71 -40.99
CA LYS A 736 4.35 -29.76 -41.38
C LYS A 736 3.98 -28.30 -41.09
N ASP A 737 2.78 -27.87 -41.43
CA ASP A 737 2.35 -26.46 -41.32
C ASP A 737 1.65 -26.13 -40.01
N LYS A 738 1.47 -27.12 -39.13
CA LYS A 738 0.82 -26.98 -37.81
C LYS A 738 1.72 -27.37 -36.63
N LYS A 739 3.02 -27.34 -36.82
CA LYS A 739 3.98 -27.63 -35.74
C LYS A 739 3.94 -26.57 -34.65
N LYS A 740 3.89 -27.02 -33.41
CA LYS A 740 3.93 -26.15 -32.24
C LYS A 740 5.37 -25.84 -31.90
N THR A 741 5.68 -24.56 -31.69
CA THR A 741 7.01 -24.12 -31.23
C THR A 741 7.12 -24.26 -29.73
N LEU A 742 8.19 -24.87 -29.25
CA LEU A 742 8.52 -24.96 -27.81
C LEU A 742 8.82 -23.59 -27.25
N THR A 743 8.34 -23.35 -26.02
CA THR A 743 8.67 -22.15 -25.27
C THR A 743 10.11 -22.21 -24.76
N LYS A 744 10.72 -21.05 -24.44
CA LYS A 744 12.06 -20.98 -23.84
C LYS A 744 12.19 -21.90 -22.62
N LYS A 745 11.17 -21.94 -21.75
CA LYS A 745 11.14 -22.81 -20.58
C LYS A 745 11.17 -24.30 -20.96
N GLN A 746 10.39 -24.70 -21.94
CA GLN A 746 10.37 -26.09 -22.42
C GLN A 746 11.72 -26.50 -23.01
N ILE A 747 12.38 -25.59 -23.74
CA ILE A 747 13.73 -25.85 -24.26
C ILE A 747 14.74 -25.97 -23.10
N SER A 748 14.65 -25.11 -22.09
CA SER A 748 15.48 -25.19 -20.90
C SER A 748 15.24 -26.49 -20.11
N ASP A 749 13.97 -26.92 -19.97
CA ASP A 749 13.65 -28.21 -19.33
C ASP A 749 14.26 -29.40 -20.07
N LEU A 750 14.32 -29.35 -21.42
CA LEU A 750 14.98 -30.38 -22.26
C LEU A 750 16.49 -30.44 -22.04
N LEU A 751 17.13 -29.31 -21.76
CA LEU A 751 18.58 -29.16 -21.57
C LEU A 751 19.00 -29.28 -20.09
N SER A 752 18.07 -29.46 -19.18
CA SER A 752 18.32 -29.66 -17.76
C SER A 752 18.35 -31.16 -17.40
N ASP A 753 18.71 -31.48 -16.16
CA ASP A 753 18.66 -32.84 -15.60
C ASP A 753 17.28 -33.50 -15.68
N LYS A 754 16.23 -32.73 -15.88
CA LYS A 754 14.88 -33.23 -16.11
C LYS A 754 14.76 -34.00 -17.44
N GLY A 755 15.54 -33.60 -18.45
CA GLY A 755 15.57 -34.18 -19.78
C GLY A 755 14.25 -34.19 -20.55
N ARG A 756 13.15 -33.68 -19.97
CA ARG A 756 11.81 -33.64 -20.58
C ARG A 756 11.01 -32.41 -20.15
N THR A 757 10.08 -32.00 -21.01
CA THR A 757 9.17 -30.88 -20.76
C THR A 757 8.04 -31.26 -19.79
N ASN A 758 7.34 -30.25 -19.26
CA ASN A 758 5.98 -30.44 -18.76
C ASN A 758 5.03 -30.79 -19.92
N LEU A 759 3.82 -31.29 -19.60
CA LEU A 759 2.83 -31.68 -20.59
C LEU A 759 2.50 -30.54 -21.56
N ILE A 760 2.72 -30.79 -22.84
CA ILE A 760 2.38 -29.87 -23.92
C ILE A 760 1.00 -30.25 -24.42
N LYS A 761 0.04 -29.37 -24.27
CA LYS A 761 -1.36 -29.62 -24.65
C LYS A 761 -1.62 -29.27 -26.11
N ASN A 762 -2.61 -29.95 -26.71
CA ASN A 762 -3.13 -29.67 -28.04
C ASN A 762 -2.04 -29.62 -29.14
N ILE A 763 -1.25 -30.68 -29.27
CA ILE A 763 -0.33 -30.87 -30.38
C ILE A 763 -1.13 -31.48 -31.53
N GLU A 764 -1.13 -30.87 -32.71
CA GLU A 764 -1.86 -31.37 -33.87
C GLU A 764 -1.26 -32.70 -34.39
N GLY A 765 -2.04 -33.76 -34.35
CA GLY A 765 -1.69 -35.09 -34.83
C GLY A 765 -2.50 -35.50 -36.07
N LYS A 766 -2.09 -36.61 -36.72
CA LYS A 766 -2.78 -37.14 -37.92
C LYS A 766 -4.26 -37.52 -37.65
N TYR A 767 -4.60 -37.85 -36.40
CA TYR A 767 -5.91 -38.31 -35.97
C TYR A 767 -6.62 -37.32 -35.01
N GLY A 768 -6.14 -36.08 -34.91
CA GLY A 768 -6.64 -35.04 -34.01
C GLY A 768 -5.59 -34.54 -33.02
N PRO A 769 -5.94 -33.52 -32.25
CA PRO A 769 -5.02 -32.97 -31.23
C PRO A 769 -4.79 -33.98 -30.11
N PHE A 770 -3.56 -34.02 -29.59
CA PHE A 770 -3.15 -34.85 -28.46
C PHE A 770 -2.21 -34.09 -27.53
N ASP A 771 -2.06 -34.57 -26.30
CA ASP A 771 -1.15 -34.04 -25.32
C ASP A 771 0.07 -34.96 -25.19
N ALA A 772 1.26 -34.37 -25.08
CA ALA A 772 2.50 -35.13 -24.98
C ALA A 772 3.58 -34.39 -24.18
N TYR A 773 4.50 -35.15 -23.66
CA TYR A 773 5.78 -34.64 -23.14
C TYR A 773 6.80 -34.66 -24.30
N ALA A 774 7.71 -33.68 -24.34
CA ALA A 774 8.83 -33.69 -25.27
C ALA A 774 10.12 -34.05 -24.53
N TYR A 775 11.00 -34.79 -25.17
CA TYR A 775 12.33 -35.12 -24.72
C TYR A 775 13.34 -35.05 -25.84
N LEU A 776 14.61 -34.80 -25.52
CA LEU A 776 15.71 -34.70 -26.46
C LEU A 776 16.43 -36.05 -26.59
N SER A 777 16.70 -36.53 -27.82
CA SER A 777 17.52 -37.71 -28.06
C SER A 777 18.47 -37.48 -29.24
N PHE A 778 19.57 -38.24 -29.27
CA PHE A 778 20.47 -38.28 -30.39
C PHE A 778 20.01 -39.36 -31.40
N ASN A 779 19.88 -39.01 -32.64
CA ASN A 779 19.58 -39.93 -33.70
C ASN A 779 20.88 -40.37 -34.39
N GLU A 780 21.31 -41.59 -34.15
CA GLU A 780 22.61 -42.12 -34.64
C GLU A 780 22.64 -42.22 -36.17
N GLU A 781 21.52 -42.56 -36.81
CA GLU A 781 21.47 -42.70 -38.26
C GLU A 781 21.63 -41.36 -38.99
N LYS A 782 21.15 -40.26 -38.35
CA LYS A 782 21.19 -38.93 -38.93
C LYS A 782 22.31 -38.04 -38.32
N GLY A 783 22.94 -38.49 -37.28
CA GLY A 783 24.01 -37.73 -36.60
C GLY A 783 23.51 -36.40 -35.98
N ILE A 784 22.20 -36.29 -35.61
CA ILE A 784 21.60 -35.06 -35.14
C ILE A 784 20.81 -35.26 -33.84
N TYR A 785 20.69 -34.24 -33.05
CA TYR A 785 19.75 -34.19 -31.95
C TYR A 785 18.34 -33.86 -32.46
N GLN A 786 17.35 -34.55 -31.91
CA GLN A 786 15.93 -34.36 -32.27
C GLN A 786 15.06 -34.37 -31.04
N VAL A 787 13.95 -33.60 -31.10
CA VAL A 787 12.92 -33.61 -30.07
C VAL A 787 11.90 -34.66 -30.40
N ASN A 788 11.71 -35.63 -29.54
CA ASN A 788 10.69 -36.66 -29.62
C ASN A 788 9.51 -36.35 -28.69
N LEU A 789 8.36 -36.98 -28.99
CA LEU A 789 7.13 -36.81 -28.22
C LEU A 789 6.75 -38.15 -27.55
N GLU A 790 6.48 -38.10 -26.28
CA GLU A 790 5.88 -39.15 -25.49
C GLU A 790 4.42 -38.80 -25.21
N VAL A 791 3.48 -39.51 -25.84
CA VAL A 791 2.05 -39.22 -25.70
C VAL A 791 1.56 -39.56 -24.30
N ASP A 792 0.81 -38.66 -23.68
CA ASP A 792 0.18 -38.91 -22.40
C ASP A 792 -0.98 -39.90 -22.56
N LYS A 793 -0.78 -41.15 -22.07
CA LYS A 793 -1.77 -42.23 -22.13
C LYS A 793 -3.07 -41.94 -21.38
N ALA A 794 -3.07 -40.94 -20.47
CA ALA A 794 -4.27 -40.57 -19.72
C ALA A 794 -5.26 -39.74 -20.56
N THR A 795 -4.78 -39.04 -21.58
CA THR A 795 -5.60 -38.19 -22.43
C THR A 795 -5.99 -38.83 -23.78
N SER A 796 -5.39 -39.95 -24.13
CA SER A 796 -5.65 -40.66 -25.43
C SER A 796 -6.90 -41.54 -25.42
N LYS A 797 -7.77 -41.46 -24.40
CA LYS A 797 -9.04 -42.18 -24.27
C LYS A 797 -10.24 -41.24 -24.30
N LYS A 798 -10.32 -40.37 -25.29
CA LYS A 798 -11.58 -39.67 -25.64
C LYS A 798 -11.72 -39.62 -27.16
#